data_77d30da46b7aefbe9aaa81c38c3fde7b
#
_entry.id   77d30da46b7aefbe9aaa81c38c3fde7b
#
_cell.length_a   1.000
_cell.length_b   1.000
_cell.length_c   1.000
_cell.angle_alpha   90.00
_cell.angle_beta   90.00
_cell.angle_gamma   90.00
#
_symmetry.space_group_name_H-M   'P 1'
#
loop_
_entity.id
_entity.type
_entity.pdbx_description
1 polymer ?
#
loop_
_entity_poly.entity_id
_entity_poly.type
_entity_poly.pdbx_seq_one_letter_code
_entity_poly.pdbx_strand_id
1 'polypeptide(L)'
;MQDKVLKVLEFTKVREQLLEHAASSLGKEKIANLVPSTDFDEVVKLQAETDEGATVYRIKGNIPLSGIYDIRPHIKRSIIGGVLSPHELMQISSTIYASRQMKRFIEEIDEERTEIPILKEQVDQIIPLTNLEHVIKQAIDESGEVLDGASELLRTLRHQLRSNEARVREKLESMIRSSSAQKMLSDAIITIRNDRFVIPVKQEYRGHYGGIIHDQSSSGQTLFIEPQVIVQLNNQLQDIRVKEQLEIERILTELSAKVAEFANELQIIVKILANLDFIFAKARYGKKIKATMPIINNEGRIALYQARHPFIPLDEVVANDILLGEDYTTIVITGPNTGGKTVTLKTLGLCSLMAQAGLQVPAQDGSELAVFGAVYADIGDEQSIEQSLSTFSSHMVNIVDILNRVDDNSLVLFDELGAGTDPQEGAALAISILDEVYRIGARVVATTHYPELKAYGYNREGVLNASVEFDVETLSPTYKLLLGVPGRSNAFEISQRLGLNERIINNARSYISEDTNQIDNMIASLEESKHQAEIEQQEALDFLRQAEKLHKDLQKQMIEFYEKKDSMLEKAAAKAAEIVDEAKKEAEQVIRDLRKMRTEKHAEIKEHELIDAKKRLEKAVPEMTKSAKLTNKKSKKQQYLPGDEVRVLTFDQRGTLVEKVSADEWQVQMGILKMKVKEKDMEYLGSTEKKQETRPMAIVKGSDSHVKLELDLRGERYEDALLKVEKYIDDALLASYPRVSIIHGKGTGALRQGVQEYLRNHRAVKKIRFGEAGEGGTGVTVVEFK
;
A
#
# COMPACT_ATOMS: atom_id res chain seq x y z
N MET A 1 -9.71 24.48 -10.52
CA MET A 1 -9.61 23.49 -11.64
C MET A 1 -10.85 23.58 -12.53
N GLN A 2 -10.68 23.48 -13.86
CA GLN A 2 -11.78 23.56 -14.81
C GLN A 2 -12.50 22.20 -14.96
N ASP A 3 -13.81 22.17 -15.03
CA ASP A 3 -14.59 20.93 -15.22
C ASP A 3 -14.23 20.17 -16.51
N LYS A 4 -13.84 20.89 -17.57
CA LYS A 4 -13.37 20.31 -18.83
C LYS A 4 -12.14 19.45 -18.60
N VAL A 5 -11.15 19.94 -17.85
CA VAL A 5 -9.90 19.23 -17.55
C VAL A 5 -10.15 17.99 -16.70
N LEU A 6 -11.05 18.08 -15.70
CA LEU A 6 -11.42 16.92 -14.88
C LEU A 6 -12.03 15.77 -15.71
N LYS A 7 -12.78 16.11 -16.77
CA LYS A 7 -13.35 15.12 -17.70
C LYS A 7 -12.30 14.55 -18.64
N VAL A 8 -11.48 15.40 -19.27
CA VAL A 8 -10.45 15.00 -20.24
C VAL A 8 -9.40 14.09 -19.58
N LEU A 9 -8.97 14.44 -18.36
CA LEU A 9 -8.04 13.62 -17.57
C LEU A 9 -8.71 12.48 -16.77
N GLU A 10 -10.02 12.24 -17.03
CA GLU A 10 -10.78 11.11 -16.46
C GLU A 10 -10.89 11.13 -14.92
N PHE A 11 -10.71 12.27 -14.26
CA PHE A 11 -10.86 12.39 -12.80
C PHE A 11 -12.31 12.07 -12.36
N THR A 12 -13.29 12.29 -13.21
CA THR A 12 -14.68 11.87 -12.97
C THR A 12 -14.82 10.36 -12.78
N LYS A 13 -14.06 9.56 -13.53
CA LYS A 13 -14.03 8.10 -13.36
C LYS A 13 -13.38 7.70 -12.03
N VAL A 14 -12.36 8.46 -11.57
CA VAL A 14 -11.79 8.25 -10.23
C VAL A 14 -12.85 8.45 -9.16
N ARG A 15 -13.65 9.52 -9.25
CA ARG A 15 -14.76 9.75 -8.31
C ARG A 15 -15.80 8.62 -8.35
N GLU A 16 -16.16 8.13 -9.54
CA GLU A 16 -17.09 7.01 -9.71
C GLU A 16 -16.57 5.72 -9.04
N GLN A 17 -15.31 5.37 -9.27
CA GLN A 17 -14.69 4.21 -8.61
C GLN A 17 -14.58 4.40 -7.08
N LEU A 18 -14.29 5.61 -6.64
CA LEU A 18 -14.19 5.93 -5.21
C LEU A 18 -15.54 5.78 -4.50
N LEU A 19 -16.68 6.10 -5.17
CA LEU A 19 -18.05 5.93 -4.65
C LEU A 19 -18.35 4.46 -4.26
N GLU A 20 -17.75 3.49 -4.95
CA GLU A 20 -17.92 2.06 -4.63
C GLU A 20 -17.29 1.68 -3.27
N HIS A 21 -16.34 2.48 -2.79
CA HIS A 21 -15.61 2.23 -1.56
C HIS A 21 -16.18 2.94 -0.33
N ALA A 22 -17.11 3.89 -0.51
CA ALA A 22 -17.79 4.55 0.61
C ALA A 22 -18.94 3.69 1.13
N ALA A 23 -19.01 3.57 2.47
CA ALA A 23 -20.00 2.75 3.15
C ALA A 23 -21.33 3.49 3.36
N SER A 24 -21.31 4.83 3.52
CA SER A 24 -22.47 5.66 3.85
C SER A 24 -22.85 6.62 2.73
N SER A 25 -24.10 7.08 2.75
CA SER A 25 -24.57 8.17 1.87
C SER A 25 -23.78 9.47 2.11
N LEU A 26 -23.35 9.71 3.34
CA LEU A 26 -22.58 10.90 3.73
C LEU A 26 -21.17 10.89 3.12
N GLY A 27 -20.49 9.74 3.17
CA GLY A 27 -19.19 9.57 2.49
C GLY A 27 -19.32 9.71 0.98
N LYS A 28 -20.38 9.15 0.39
CA LYS A 28 -20.68 9.30 -1.05
C LYS A 28 -20.93 10.74 -1.44
N GLU A 29 -21.62 11.53 -0.63
CA GLU A 29 -21.84 12.96 -0.85
C GLU A 29 -20.50 13.73 -0.89
N LYS A 30 -19.58 13.45 0.03
CA LYS A 30 -18.23 14.04 0.03
C LYS A 30 -17.44 13.69 -1.23
N ILE A 31 -17.51 12.44 -1.65
CA ILE A 31 -16.83 11.98 -2.88
C ILE A 31 -17.41 12.65 -4.12
N ALA A 32 -18.73 12.77 -4.21
CA ALA A 32 -19.39 13.42 -5.34
C ALA A 32 -18.95 14.89 -5.51
N ASN A 33 -18.65 15.56 -4.38
CA ASN A 33 -18.19 16.95 -4.34
C ASN A 33 -16.65 17.08 -4.30
N LEU A 34 -15.90 15.97 -4.46
CA LEU A 34 -14.44 15.99 -4.43
C LEU A 34 -13.88 16.74 -5.64
N VAL A 35 -13.10 17.78 -5.36
CA VAL A 35 -12.35 18.55 -6.36
C VAL A 35 -10.89 18.66 -5.90
N PRO A 36 -9.92 18.69 -6.82
CA PRO A 36 -8.52 18.93 -6.48
C PRO A 36 -8.34 20.34 -5.90
N SER A 37 -7.66 20.45 -4.76
CA SER A 37 -7.32 21.74 -4.15
C SER A 37 -6.08 22.35 -4.83
N THR A 38 -6.00 23.67 -4.82
CA THR A 38 -4.83 24.44 -5.27
C THR A 38 -4.05 25.06 -4.09
N ASP A 39 -4.51 24.81 -2.88
CA ASP A 39 -3.86 25.23 -1.64
C ASP A 39 -2.90 24.15 -1.15
N PHE A 40 -1.63 24.52 -1.02
CA PHE A 40 -0.57 23.59 -0.63
C PHE A 40 -0.81 22.97 0.76
N ASP A 41 -1.17 23.79 1.75
CA ASP A 41 -1.35 23.32 3.13
C ASP A 41 -2.58 22.39 3.22
N GLU A 42 -3.64 22.71 2.48
CA GLU A 42 -4.82 21.84 2.39
C GLU A 42 -4.46 20.48 1.74
N VAL A 43 -3.70 20.48 0.64
CA VAL A 43 -3.29 19.25 -0.03
C VAL A 43 -2.42 18.38 0.88
N VAL A 44 -1.45 18.97 1.57
CA VAL A 44 -0.59 18.25 2.54
C VAL A 44 -1.44 17.61 3.64
N LYS A 45 -2.42 18.36 4.18
CA LYS A 45 -3.34 17.85 5.19
C LYS A 45 -4.18 16.68 4.65
N LEU A 46 -4.76 16.83 3.46
CA LEU A 46 -5.58 15.79 2.84
C LEU A 46 -4.79 14.51 2.54
N GLN A 47 -3.51 14.66 2.16
CA GLN A 47 -2.60 13.52 1.96
C GLN A 47 -2.29 12.82 3.29
N ALA A 48 -1.98 13.59 4.34
CA ALA A 48 -1.73 13.04 5.67
C ALA A 48 -2.96 12.30 6.23
N GLU A 49 -4.17 12.86 6.10
CA GLU A 49 -5.43 12.19 6.48
C GLU A 49 -5.60 10.85 5.76
N THR A 50 -5.28 10.81 4.48
CA THR A 50 -5.42 9.59 3.66
C THR A 50 -4.36 8.55 4.03
N ASP A 51 -3.13 8.97 4.33
CA ASP A 51 -2.04 8.08 4.73
C ASP A 51 -2.29 7.44 6.10
N GLU A 52 -2.78 8.23 7.07
CA GLU A 52 -3.23 7.68 8.34
C GLU A 52 -4.35 6.64 8.15
N GLY A 53 -5.35 6.97 7.30
CA GLY A 53 -6.43 6.04 6.95
C GLY A 53 -5.93 4.77 6.28
N ALA A 54 -4.97 4.87 5.36
CA ALA A 54 -4.34 3.73 4.69
C ALA A 54 -3.54 2.87 5.67
N THR A 55 -2.84 3.51 6.61
CA THR A 55 -2.10 2.84 7.67
C THR A 55 -3.02 2.04 8.60
N VAL A 56 -4.13 2.65 9.06
CA VAL A 56 -5.15 1.96 9.87
C VAL A 56 -5.76 0.80 9.10
N TYR A 57 -6.14 1.02 7.83
CA TYR A 57 -6.72 -0.03 7.00
C TYR A 57 -5.76 -1.20 6.75
N ARG A 58 -4.47 -0.94 6.63
CA ARG A 58 -3.44 -1.97 6.48
C ARG A 58 -3.30 -2.83 7.74
N ILE A 59 -3.35 -2.21 8.93
CA ILE A 59 -3.14 -2.90 10.22
C ILE A 59 -4.37 -3.70 10.65
N LYS A 60 -5.55 -3.09 10.57
CA LYS A 60 -6.79 -3.65 11.11
C LYS A 60 -7.66 -4.37 10.06
N GLY A 61 -7.53 -4.02 8.79
CA GLY A 61 -8.26 -4.61 7.66
C GLY A 61 -9.75 -4.27 7.60
N ASN A 62 -10.52 -4.54 8.63
CA ASN A 62 -11.96 -4.25 8.68
C ASN A 62 -12.24 -3.01 9.52
N ILE A 63 -13.02 -2.09 8.96
CA ILE A 63 -13.35 -0.81 9.60
C ILE A 63 -14.86 -0.77 9.87
N PRO A 64 -15.31 -0.43 11.10
CA PRO A 64 -16.72 -0.47 11.51
C PRO A 64 -17.49 0.74 10.99
N LEU A 65 -17.81 0.78 9.70
CA LEU A 65 -18.55 1.86 9.03
C LEU A 65 -20.03 1.52 8.78
N SER A 66 -20.54 0.43 9.33
CA SER A 66 -21.94 0.04 9.19
C SER A 66 -22.85 0.84 10.15
N GLY A 67 -24.09 1.06 9.75
CA GLY A 67 -25.10 1.73 10.59
C GLY A 67 -24.97 3.26 10.64
N ILE A 68 -24.25 3.86 9.73
CA ILE A 68 -24.14 5.32 9.56
C ILE A 68 -25.24 5.78 8.61
N TYR A 69 -26.18 6.60 9.11
CA TYR A 69 -27.27 7.17 8.34
C TYR A 69 -27.15 8.70 8.26
N ASP A 70 -27.73 9.29 7.23
CA ASP A 70 -27.88 10.74 7.15
C ASP A 70 -29.02 11.23 8.04
N ILE A 71 -28.69 11.55 9.27
CA ILE A 71 -29.63 12.02 10.27
C ILE A 71 -29.77 13.54 10.33
N ARG A 72 -29.10 14.28 9.44
CA ARG A 72 -29.19 15.76 9.37
C ARG A 72 -30.63 16.29 9.21
N PRO A 73 -31.52 15.68 8.37
CA PRO A 73 -32.90 16.09 8.25
C PRO A 73 -33.70 15.83 9.55
N HIS A 74 -33.41 14.73 10.24
CA HIS A 74 -34.07 14.34 11.48
C HIS A 74 -33.73 15.30 12.62
N ILE A 75 -32.41 15.64 12.75
CA ILE A 75 -31.96 16.65 13.72
C ILE A 75 -32.64 18.00 13.45
N LYS A 76 -32.67 18.47 12.19
CA LYS A 76 -33.34 19.73 11.86
C LYS A 76 -34.83 19.70 12.24
N ARG A 77 -35.54 18.58 12.00
CA ARG A 77 -36.95 18.40 12.33
C ARG A 77 -37.15 18.46 13.85
N SER A 78 -36.30 17.77 14.63
CA SER A 78 -36.43 17.79 16.10
C SER A 78 -36.20 19.18 16.70
N ILE A 79 -35.24 19.96 16.18
CA ILE A 79 -34.97 21.34 16.62
C ILE A 79 -36.20 22.27 16.48
N ILE A 80 -36.96 22.12 15.41
CA ILE A 80 -38.18 22.92 15.20
C ILE A 80 -39.43 22.34 15.87
N GLY A 81 -39.25 21.36 16.78
CA GLY A 81 -40.32 20.75 17.54
C GLY A 81 -41.15 19.70 16.79
N GLY A 82 -40.68 19.22 15.63
CA GLY A 82 -41.34 18.16 14.87
C GLY A 82 -41.10 16.79 15.50
N VAL A 83 -42.11 15.93 15.46
CA VAL A 83 -42.03 14.54 15.97
C VAL A 83 -41.34 13.65 14.95
N LEU A 84 -40.38 12.87 15.40
CA LEU A 84 -39.64 11.87 14.62
C LEU A 84 -40.38 10.54 14.61
N SER A 85 -40.36 9.86 13.48
CA SER A 85 -40.88 8.51 13.38
C SER A 85 -39.96 7.50 14.11
N PRO A 86 -40.50 6.32 14.48
CA PRO A 86 -39.69 5.29 15.11
C PRO A 86 -38.45 4.89 14.25
N HIS A 87 -38.62 4.81 12.94
CA HIS A 87 -37.53 4.49 12.01
C HIS A 87 -36.43 5.58 11.99
N GLU A 88 -36.80 6.87 12.03
CA GLU A 88 -35.84 7.98 12.11
C GLU A 88 -35.05 7.97 13.44
N LEU A 89 -35.74 7.66 14.55
CA LEU A 89 -35.10 7.52 15.86
C LEU A 89 -34.15 6.30 15.89
N MET A 90 -34.52 5.18 15.26
CA MET A 90 -33.65 4.01 15.11
C MET A 90 -32.39 4.37 14.32
N GLN A 91 -32.52 5.12 13.23
CA GLN A 91 -31.35 5.60 12.45
C GLN A 91 -30.43 6.49 13.27
N ILE A 92 -30.97 7.37 14.12
CA ILE A 92 -30.19 8.20 15.06
C ILE A 92 -29.43 7.32 16.05
N SER A 93 -30.13 6.37 16.68
CA SER A 93 -29.52 5.43 17.63
C SER A 93 -28.41 4.59 16.99
N SER A 94 -28.64 4.09 15.77
CA SER A 94 -27.64 3.34 15.01
C SER A 94 -26.41 4.17 14.69
N THR A 95 -26.61 5.45 14.29
CA THR A 95 -25.50 6.37 13.99
C THR A 95 -24.69 6.70 15.25
N ILE A 96 -25.35 6.89 16.41
CA ILE A 96 -24.66 7.08 17.71
C ILE A 96 -23.84 5.83 18.05
N TYR A 97 -24.41 4.64 17.88
CA TYR A 97 -23.70 3.39 18.11
C TYR A 97 -22.47 3.26 17.21
N ALA A 98 -22.62 3.54 15.90
CA ALA A 98 -21.52 3.51 14.93
C ALA A 98 -20.41 4.49 15.32
N SER A 99 -20.74 5.71 15.79
CA SER A 99 -19.77 6.69 16.23
C SER A 99 -18.94 6.22 17.41
N ARG A 100 -19.58 5.58 18.38
CA ARG A 100 -18.93 5.02 19.58
C ARG A 100 -18.03 3.82 19.21
N GLN A 101 -18.47 2.98 18.30
CA GLN A 101 -17.64 1.86 17.79
C GLN A 101 -16.42 2.39 17.02
N MET A 102 -16.60 3.43 16.21
CA MET A 102 -15.50 4.05 15.45
C MET A 102 -14.49 4.72 16.39
N LYS A 103 -14.96 5.46 17.39
CA LYS A 103 -14.08 6.08 18.40
C LYS A 103 -13.23 5.03 19.09
N ARG A 104 -13.87 3.98 19.64
CA ARG A 104 -13.17 2.87 20.28
C ARG A 104 -12.18 2.17 19.34
N PHE A 105 -12.58 1.94 18.10
CA PHE A 105 -11.74 1.30 17.09
C PHE A 105 -10.45 2.07 16.83
N ILE A 106 -10.50 3.40 16.77
CA ILE A 106 -9.31 4.25 16.58
C ILE A 106 -8.48 4.34 17.86
N GLU A 107 -9.13 4.46 19.05
CA GLU A 107 -8.45 4.50 20.35
C GLU A 107 -7.70 3.19 20.67
N GLU A 108 -8.18 2.04 20.20
CA GLU A 108 -7.53 0.74 20.37
C GLU A 108 -6.29 0.52 19.48
N ILE A 109 -5.89 1.52 18.69
CA ILE A 109 -4.67 1.45 17.89
C ILE A 109 -3.48 1.83 18.78
N ASP A 110 -2.51 0.92 18.83
CA ASP A 110 -1.30 1.07 19.66
C ASP A 110 -0.45 2.26 19.18
N GLU A 111 -0.36 3.27 20.02
CA GLU A 111 0.41 4.50 19.75
C GLU A 111 1.91 4.27 19.67
N GLU A 112 2.43 3.28 20.40
CA GLU A 112 3.86 2.99 20.34
C GLU A 112 4.31 2.46 18.98
N ARG A 113 3.36 1.92 18.20
CA ARG A 113 3.61 1.32 16.89
C ARG A 113 3.11 2.13 15.72
N THR A 114 2.15 3.05 15.95
CA THR A 114 1.46 3.72 14.84
C THR A 114 1.04 5.12 15.23
N GLU A 115 1.60 6.13 14.56
CA GLU A 115 1.19 7.53 14.74
C GLU A 115 0.03 7.84 13.78
N ILE A 116 -1.13 8.19 14.34
CA ILE A 116 -2.34 8.61 13.62
C ILE A 116 -2.98 9.84 14.32
N PRO A 117 -2.25 10.94 14.49
CA PRO A 117 -2.70 12.08 15.26
C PRO A 117 -3.97 12.72 14.71
N ILE A 118 -4.11 12.81 13.38
CA ILE A 118 -5.25 13.47 12.72
C ILE A 118 -6.54 12.68 12.94
N LEU A 119 -6.51 11.36 12.77
CA LEU A 119 -7.68 10.50 13.01
C LEU A 119 -8.08 10.51 14.50
N LYS A 120 -7.10 10.53 15.41
CA LYS A 120 -7.35 10.63 16.86
C LYS A 120 -7.98 11.96 17.21
N GLU A 121 -7.44 13.07 16.74
CA GLU A 121 -8.01 14.40 16.97
C GLU A 121 -9.48 14.48 16.49
N GLN A 122 -9.80 13.84 15.36
CA GLN A 122 -11.18 13.78 14.86
C GLN A 122 -12.10 12.98 15.79
N VAL A 123 -11.69 11.78 16.21
CA VAL A 123 -12.56 10.93 17.06
C VAL A 123 -12.65 11.43 18.50
N ASP A 124 -11.67 12.20 19.00
CA ASP A 124 -11.71 12.81 20.31
C ASP A 124 -12.83 13.84 20.45
N GLN A 125 -13.20 14.50 19.35
CA GLN A 125 -14.36 15.40 19.29
C GLN A 125 -15.71 14.67 19.40
N ILE A 126 -15.74 13.34 19.25
CA ILE A 126 -16.97 12.55 19.40
C ILE A 126 -17.28 12.42 20.89
N ILE A 127 -18.39 13.03 21.31
CA ILE A 127 -18.97 12.85 22.64
C ILE A 127 -19.89 11.61 22.59
N PRO A 128 -19.60 10.56 23.39
CA PRO A 128 -20.42 9.37 23.40
C PRO A 128 -21.83 9.66 23.99
N LEU A 129 -22.87 9.63 23.19
CA LEU A 129 -24.27 9.85 23.60
C LEU A 129 -24.93 8.54 24.05
N THR A 130 -24.27 7.79 24.92
CA THR A 130 -24.71 6.46 25.34
C THR A 130 -26.10 6.47 26.01
N ASN A 131 -26.39 7.51 26.78
CA ASN A 131 -27.71 7.66 27.43
C ASN A 131 -28.83 7.85 26.40
N LEU A 132 -28.62 8.68 25.38
CA LEU A 132 -29.60 8.89 24.33
C LEU A 132 -29.80 7.60 23.52
N GLU A 133 -28.71 6.94 23.14
CA GLU A 133 -28.72 5.63 22.45
C GLU A 133 -29.56 4.61 23.24
N HIS A 134 -29.31 4.51 24.54
CA HIS A 134 -29.98 3.55 25.40
C HIS A 134 -31.49 3.84 25.54
N VAL A 135 -31.85 5.10 25.75
CA VAL A 135 -33.27 5.50 25.86
C VAL A 135 -34.04 5.22 24.57
N ILE A 136 -33.43 5.50 23.42
CA ILE A 136 -34.06 5.17 22.13
C ILE A 136 -34.20 3.66 21.97
N LYS A 137 -33.18 2.87 22.23
CA LYS A 137 -33.19 1.40 22.12
C LYS A 137 -34.15 0.71 23.10
N GLN A 138 -34.42 1.30 24.26
CA GLN A 138 -35.42 0.81 25.17
C GLN A 138 -36.87 1.02 24.67
N ALA A 139 -37.05 2.05 23.84
CA ALA A 139 -38.38 2.40 23.33
C ALA A 139 -38.64 1.85 21.91
N ILE A 140 -37.60 1.64 21.10
CA ILE A 140 -37.72 1.31 19.67
C ILE A 140 -36.78 0.15 19.37
N ASP A 141 -37.29 -0.86 18.64
CA ASP A 141 -36.52 -2.01 18.20
C ASP A 141 -35.70 -1.76 16.88
N GLU A 142 -34.99 -2.80 16.44
CA GLU A 142 -34.17 -2.74 15.21
C GLU A 142 -35.00 -2.66 13.92
N SER A 143 -36.29 -3.04 13.96
CA SER A 143 -37.24 -2.96 12.86
C SER A 143 -37.86 -1.56 12.73
N GLY A 144 -37.69 -0.71 13.72
CA GLY A 144 -38.28 0.62 13.79
C GLY A 144 -39.72 0.60 14.35
N GLU A 145 -40.04 -0.37 15.22
CA GLU A 145 -41.34 -0.41 15.93
C GLU A 145 -41.15 -0.01 17.40
N VAL A 146 -42.20 0.64 17.95
CA VAL A 146 -42.21 1.01 19.36
C VAL A 146 -42.46 -0.23 20.21
N LEU A 147 -41.51 -0.51 21.11
CA LEU A 147 -41.57 -1.69 22.00
C LEU A 147 -42.68 -1.55 23.06
N ASP A 148 -43.25 -2.69 23.47
CA ASP A 148 -44.21 -2.74 24.62
C ASP A 148 -43.63 -2.15 25.90
N GLY A 149 -42.30 -2.26 26.02
CA GLY A 149 -41.54 -1.77 27.19
C GLY A 149 -41.23 -0.28 27.17
N ALA A 150 -41.58 0.46 26.09
CA ALA A 150 -41.31 1.87 25.96
C ALA A 150 -41.96 2.73 27.05
N SER A 151 -43.14 2.32 27.53
CA SER A 151 -43.74 2.85 28.74
C SER A 151 -44.61 1.80 29.43
N GLU A 152 -44.83 1.99 30.74
CA GLU A 152 -45.69 1.07 31.49
C GLU A 152 -47.16 1.18 31.02
N LEU A 153 -47.60 2.35 30.61
CA LEU A 153 -48.92 2.59 30.04
C LEU A 153 -49.09 1.87 28.70
N LEU A 154 -48.13 1.97 27.80
CA LEU A 154 -48.17 1.29 26.49
C LEU A 154 -48.25 -0.24 26.65
N ARG A 155 -47.45 -0.78 27.57
CA ARG A 155 -47.47 -2.23 27.90
C ARG A 155 -48.85 -2.65 28.35
N THR A 156 -49.45 -1.86 29.25
CA THR A 156 -50.82 -2.14 29.77
C THR A 156 -51.87 -2.07 28.68
N LEU A 157 -51.84 -1.04 27.84
CA LEU A 157 -52.77 -0.84 26.71
C LEU A 157 -52.70 -2.00 25.71
N ARG A 158 -51.50 -2.41 25.30
CA ARG A 158 -51.30 -3.54 24.37
C ARG A 158 -51.71 -4.87 24.98
N HIS A 159 -51.50 -5.06 26.28
CA HIS A 159 -52.02 -6.24 26.97
C HIS A 159 -53.54 -6.26 26.99
N GLN A 160 -54.21 -5.11 27.30
CA GLN A 160 -55.63 -4.95 27.22
C GLN A 160 -56.20 -5.18 25.83
N LEU A 161 -55.50 -4.67 24.80
CA LEU A 161 -55.87 -4.82 23.40
C LEU A 161 -55.90 -6.31 23.01
N ARG A 162 -54.80 -7.03 23.30
CA ARG A 162 -54.70 -8.47 23.04
C ARG A 162 -55.77 -9.28 23.79
N SER A 163 -56.00 -8.94 25.06
CA SER A 163 -57.01 -9.62 25.87
C SER A 163 -58.44 -9.38 25.35
N ASN A 164 -58.76 -8.11 24.97
CA ASN A 164 -60.08 -7.81 24.42
C ASN A 164 -60.27 -8.38 23.02
N GLU A 165 -59.26 -8.41 22.18
CA GLU A 165 -59.31 -9.08 20.86
C GLU A 165 -59.57 -10.58 20.99
N ALA A 166 -58.91 -11.24 21.94
CA ALA A 166 -59.20 -12.65 22.24
C ALA A 166 -60.63 -12.88 22.68
N ARG A 167 -61.16 -12.01 23.55
CA ARG A 167 -62.56 -12.08 24.01
C ARG A 167 -63.54 -11.84 22.85
N VAL A 168 -63.30 -10.90 21.97
CA VAL A 168 -64.11 -10.66 20.76
C VAL A 168 -64.11 -11.91 19.87
N ARG A 169 -62.91 -12.47 19.60
CA ARG A 169 -62.78 -13.66 18.77
C ARG A 169 -63.50 -14.86 19.38
N GLU A 170 -63.32 -15.16 20.66
CA GLU A 170 -64.00 -16.24 21.38
C GLU A 170 -65.48 -16.07 21.24
N LYS A 171 -66.02 -14.86 21.47
CA LYS A 171 -67.46 -14.62 21.40
C LYS A 171 -68.01 -14.83 20.00
N LEU A 172 -67.27 -14.31 18.97
CA LEU A 172 -67.66 -14.50 17.57
C LEU A 172 -67.55 -15.95 17.15
N GLU A 173 -66.45 -16.65 17.54
CA GLU A 173 -66.34 -18.11 17.30
C GLU A 173 -67.48 -18.90 17.87
N SER A 174 -67.89 -18.60 19.07
CA SER A 174 -69.10 -19.27 19.67
C SER A 174 -70.36 -19.03 18.85
N MET A 175 -70.50 -17.86 18.23
CA MET A 175 -71.65 -17.52 17.41
C MET A 175 -71.63 -18.22 16.04
N ILE A 176 -70.46 -18.32 15.38
CA ILE A 176 -70.32 -18.93 14.04
C ILE A 176 -70.33 -20.47 14.08
N ARG A 177 -69.97 -21.11 15.23
CA ARG A 177 -69.96 -22.58 15.39
C ARG A 177 -71.27 -23.14 15.66
N SER A 178 -72.34 -22.33 15.94
CA SER A 178 -73.73 -22.89 16.24
C SER A 178 -74.34 -23.57 15.00
N SER A 179 -75.04 -24.59 15.13
CA SER A 179 -75.71 -25.34 14.02
C SER A 179 -76.72 -24.48 13.23
N SER A 180 -77.26 -23.45 13.83
CA SER A 180 -78.18 -22.47 13.22
C SER A 180 -77.36 -21.46 12.37
N ALA A 181 -76.17 -21.13 12.81
CA ALA A 181 -75.26 -20.12 12.12
C ALA A 181 -74.83 -20.59 10.70
N GLN A 182 -74.59 -21.85 10.50
CA GLN A 182 -74.22 -22.41 9.18
C GLN A 182 -75.24 -22.11 8.08
N LYS A 183 -76.49 -21.93 8.41
CA LYS A 183 -77.54 -21.61 7.47
C LYS A 183 -77.63 -20.10 7.19
N MET A 184 -77.27 -19.29 8.17
CA MET A 184 -77.44 -17.83 8.16
C MET A 184 -76.16 -17.05 7.67
N LEU A 185 -75.01 -17.65 7.81
CA LEU A 185 -73.73 -17.05 7.37
C LEU A 185 -73.50 -17.44 5.90
N SER A 186 -72.85 -16.57 5.17
CA SER A 186 -72.34 -16.87 3.84
C SER A 186 -71.07 -17.76 3.97
N ASP A 187 -70.22 -17.46 4.94
CA ASP A 187 -69.05 -18.19 5.33
C ASP A 187 -68.88 -18.17 6.87
N ALA A 188 -68.40 -19.27 7.46
CA ALA A 188 -68.21 -19.40 8.91
C ALA A 188 -66.83 -18.82 9.32
N ILE A 189 -66.53 -17.53 8.97
CA ILE A 189 -65.27 -16.86 9.24
C ILE A 189 -65.52 -15.56 10.02
N ILE A 190 -64.50 -15.15 10.76
CA ILE A 190 -64.41 -13.85 11.39
C ILE A 190 -63.56 -12.98 10.48
N THR A 191 -64.00 -11.81 10.14
CA THR A 191 -63.26 -10.87 9.31
C THR A 191 -63.23 -9.47 9.96
N ILE A 192 -62.37 -8.60 9.43
CA ILE A 192 -62.31 -7.21 9.91
C ILE A 192 -62.75 -6.30 8.76
N ARG A 193 -63.64 -5.32 9.06
CA ARG A 193 -64.05 -4.24 8.18
C ARG A 193 -64.07 -2.96 8.98
N ASN A 194 -63.50 -1.90 8.42
CA ASN A 194 -63.39 -0.61 9.08
C ASN A 194 -62.86 -0.74 10.53
N ASP A 195 -61.78 -1.56 10.71
CA ASP A 195 -61.13 -1.86 11.98
C ASP A 195 -62.02 -2.50 13.05
N ARG A 196 -63.14 -3.15 12.65
CA ARG A 196 -64.05 -3.83 13.52
C ARG A 196 -64.19 -5.29 13.14
N PHE A 197 -64.30 -6.12 14.11
CA PHE A 197 -64.56 -7.55 13.93
C PHE A 197 -66.04 -7.73 13.52
N VAL A 198 -66.24 -8.40 12.40
CA VAL A 198 -67.55 -8.62 11.78
C VAL A 198 -67.69 -10.08 11.31
N ILE A 199 -68.92 -10.50 11.08
CA ILE A 199 -69.24 -11.79 10.46
C ILE A 199 -69.98 -11.61 9.15
N PRO A 200 -69.76 -12.46 8.11
CA PRO A 200 -70.50 -12.38 6.84
C PRO A 200 -71.82 -13.07 6.91
N VAL A 201 -72.90 -12.30 6.98
CA VAL A 201 -74.31 -12.76 7.13
C VAL A 201 -75.00 -12.64 5.79
N LYS A 202 -75.84 -13.63 5.40
CA LYS A 202 -76.68 -13.52 4.22
C LYS A 202 -77.78 -12.45 4.49
N GLN A 203 -78.10 -11.68 3.46
CA GLN A 203 -78.95 -10.51 3.54
C GLN A 203 -80.32 -10.82 4.20
N GLU A 204 -80.88 -12.04 3.98
CA GLU A 204 -82.16 -12.49 4.49
C GLU A 204 -82.18 -12.69 6.00
N TYR A 205 -81.03 -12.92 6.65
CA TYR A 205 -80.85 -13.12 8.08
C TYR A 205 -80.32 -11.88 8.84
N ARG A 206 -80.31 -10.70 8.20
CA ARG A 206 -79.86 -9.45 8.83
C ARG A 206 -80.46 -9.22 10.21
N GLY A 207 -81.77 -9.44 10.37
CA GLY A 207 -82.48 -9.16 11.60
C GLY A 207 -82.15 -10.10 12.75
N HIS A 208 -81.57 -11.28 12.50
CA HIS A 208 -81.25 -12.27 13.53
C HIS A 208 -80.09 -11.89 14.41
N TYR A 209 -79.00 -11.30 13.80
CA TYR A 209 -77.83 -10.90 14.54
C TYR A 209 -77.94 -9.46 15.09
N GLY A 210 -78.82 -8.62 14.52
CA GLY A 210 -78.91 -7.23 14.88
C GLY A 210 -77.48 -6.54 14.67
N GLY A 211 -77.34 -5.34 15.19
CA GLY A 211 -76.06 -4.62 15.20
C GLY A 211 -75.88 -3.73 13.99
N ILE A 212 -74.59 -3.56 13.60
CA ILE A 212 -74.13 -2.54 12.60
C ILE A 212 -73.59 -3.21 11.35
N ILE A 213 -74.03 -2.76 10.17
CA ILE A 213 -73.50 -3.18 8.88
C ILE A 213 -72.35 -2.28 8.56
N HIS A 214 -71.13 -2.87 8.37
CA HIS A 214 -69.91 -2.14 8.01
C HIS A 214 -69.55 -2.23 6.54
N ASP A 215 -70.03 -3.30 5.85
CA ASP A 215 -69.74 -3.49 4.44
C ASP A 215 -70.74 -4.49 3.83
N GLN A 216 -70.77 -4.55 2.48
CA GLN A 216 -71.56 -5.53 1.74
C GLN A 216 -70.74 -6.11 0.56
N SER A 217 -71.05 -7.31 0.16
CA SER A 217 -70.46 -7.93 -1.01
C SER A 217 -70.92 -7.20 -2.28
N SER A 218 -70.16 -7.27 -3.38
CA SER A 218 -70.46 -6.63 -4.65
C SER A 218 -71.84 -7.05 -5.22
N SER A 219 -72.33 -8.25 -4.88
CA SER A 219 -73.66 -8.71 -5.25
C SER A 219 -74.75 -8.31 -4.27
N GLY A 220 -74.43 -7.67 -3.16
CA GLY A 220 -75.37 -7.31 -2.12
C GLY A 220 -75.93 -8.49 -1.28
N GLN A 221 -75.58 -9.76 -1.61
CA GLN A 221 -76.12 -10.95 -0.97
C GLN A 221 -75.51 -11.23 0.41
N THR A 222 -74.26 -10.74 0.68
CA THR A 222 -73.58 -10.90 1.96
C THR A 222 -73.40 -9.54 2.60
N LEU A 223 -73.81 -9.42 3.86
CA LEU A 223 -73.59 -8.24 4.69
C LEU A 223 -72.54 -8.56 5.74
N PHE A 224 -71.57 -7.68 5.88
CA PHE A 224 -70.56 -7.78 6.94
C PHE A 224 -71.09 -7.07 8.17
N ILE A 225 -71.62 -7.84 9.10
CA ILE A 225 -72.35 -7.32 10.27
C ILE A 225 -71.44 -7.41 11.50
N GLU A 226 -71.38 -6.32 12.25
CA GLU A 226 -70.95 -6.31 13.63
C GLU A 226 -72.14 -6.69 14.53
N PRO A 227 -72.20 -7.89 15.13
CA PRO A 227 -73.34 -8.31 15.93
C PRO A 227 -73.53 -7.39 17.13
N GLN A 228 -74.78 -7.15 17.54
CA GLN A 228 -75.13 -6.28 18.69
C GLN A 228 -74.37 -6.58 19.96
N VAL A 229 -74.04 -7.83 20.21
CA VAL A 229 -73.33 -8.30 21.43
C VAL A 229 -71.82 -7.98 21.34
N ILE A 230 -71.34 -7.66 20.18
CA ILE A 230 -69.93 -7.36 19.94
C ILE A 230 -69.62 -5.84 19.86
N VAL A 231 -70.66 -5.03 19.59
CA VAL A 231 -70.53 -3.57 19.43
C VAL A 231 -69.77 -2.91 20.59
N GLN A 232 -70.14 -3.26 21.83
CA GLN A 232 -69.47 -2.70 23.01
C GLN A 232 -67.99 -3.11 23.09
N LEU A 233 -67.67 -4.38 22.77
CA LEU A 233 -66.27 -4.89 22.79
C LEU A 233 -65.47 -4.25 21.72
N ASN A 234 -65.95 -4.13 20.50
CA ASN A 234 -65.31 -3.40 19.44
C ASN A 234 -65.12 -1.88 19.75
N ASN A 235 -66.08 -1.24 20.40
CA ASN A 235 -65.90 0.13 20.88
C ASN A 235 -64.79 0.23 21.90
N GLN A 236 -64.74 -0.70 22.86
CA GLN A 236 -63.59 -0.76 23.81
C GLN A 236 -62.27 -0.97 23.12
N LEU A 237 -62.20 -1.83 22.10
CA LEU A 237 -60.96 -2.00 21.29
C LEU A 237 -60.54 -0.71 20.58
N GLN A 238 -61.50 0.01 20.02
CA GLN A 238 -61.19 1.27 19.37
C GLN A 238 -60.70 2.32 20.36
N ASP A 239 -61.36 2.41 21.54
CA ASP A 239 -60.90 3.34 22.59
C ASP A 239 -59.46 2.99 23.05
N ILE A 240 -59.10 1.70 23.17
CA ILE A 240 -57.78 1.30 23.57
C ILE A 240 -56.77 1.61 22.44
N ARG A 241 -57.10 1.38 21.16
CA ARG A 241 -56.27 1.70 20.01
C ARG A 241 -55.96 3.20 19.93
N VAL A 242 -57.00 4.04 20.14
CA VAL A 242 -56.81 5.51 20.18
C VAL A 242 -55.86 5.89 21.31
N LYS A 243 -56.01 5.30 22.51
CA LYS A 243 -55.13 5.55 23.66
C LYS A 243 -53.72 5.04 23.40
N GLU A 244 -53.55 3.89 22.74
CA GLU A 244 -52.25 3.36 22.34
C GLU A 244 -51.56 4.32 21.36
N GLN A 245 -52.29 4.82 20.35
CA GLN A 245 -51.74 5.75 19.39
C GLN A 245 -51.32 7.09 20.04
N LEU A 246 -52.10 7.63 20.92
CA LEU A 246 -51.77 8.84 21.68
C LEU A 246 -50.55 8.64 22.57
N GLU A 247 -50.42 7.44 23.18
CA GLU A 247 -49.25 7.12 24.02
C GLU A 247 -48.00 6.94 23.17
N ILE A 248 -48.09 6.31 22.00
CA ILE A 248 -46.99 6.24 21.04
C ILE A 248 -46.53 7.63 20.61
N GLU A 249 -47.49 8.52 20.27
CA GLU A 249 -47.17 9.90 19.87
C GLU A 249 -46.50 10.65 21.02
N ARG A 250 -46.94 10.47 22.27
CA ARG A 250 -46.30 11.06 23.43
C ARG A 250 -44.86 10.60 23.60
N ILE A 251 -44.63 9.26 23.49
CA ILE A 251 -43.27 8.67 23.58
C ILE A 251 -42.36 9.23 22.49
N LEU A 252 -42.85 9.26 21.25
CA LEU A 252 -42.07 9.79 20.12
C LEU A 252 -41.75 11.28 20.27
N THR A 253 -42.67 12.06 20.83
CA THR A 253 -42.48 13.49 21.12
C THR A 253 -41.42 13.69 22.17
N GLU A 254 -41.44 12.92 23.27
CA GLU A 254 -40.37 12.98 24.30
C GLU A 254 -39.01 12.58 23.77
N LEU A 255 -38.93 11.51 22.95
CA LEU A 255 -37.68 11.09 22.34
C LEU A 255 -37.17 12.14 21.35
N SER A 256 -38.05 12.76 20.56
CA SER A 256 -37.69 13.82 19.62
C SER A 256 -37.16 15.06 20.33
N ALA A 257 -37.76 15.42 21.48
CA ALA A 257 -37.25 16.51 22.32
C ALA A 257 -35.84 16.21 22.85
N LYS A 258 -35.58 14.99 23.32
CA LYS A 258 -34.24 14.58 23.74
C LYS A 258 -33.23 14.60 22.60
N VAL A 259 -33.61 14.23 21.38
CA VAL A 259 -32.75 14.34 20.20
C VAL A 259 -32.42 15.84 19.95
N ALA A 260 -33.38 16.74 20.12
CA ALA A 260 -33.14 18.17 19.96
C ALA A 260 -32.16 18.74 20.99
N GLU A 261 -32.15 18.24 22.22
CA GLU A 261 -31.20 18.65 23.28
C GLU A 261 -29.73 18.37 22.86
N PHE A 262 -29.48 17.30 22.14
CA PHE A 262 -28.16 16.86 21.69
C PHE A 262 -27.87 17.15 20.21
N ALA A 263 -28.57 18.11 19.62
CA ALA A 263 -28.51 18.39 18.20
C ALA A 263 -27.11 18.78 17.72
N ASN A 264 -26.37 19.56 18.51
CA ASN A 264 -25.02 20.00 18.17
C ASN A 264 -24.03 18.84 18.16
N GLU A 265 -24.06 18.00 19.19
CA GLU A 265 -23.23 16.80 19.32
C GLU A 265 -23.51 15.81 18.19
N LEU A 266 -24.78 15.61 17.84
CA LEU A 266 -25.20 14.77 16.73
C LEU A 266 -24.69 15.31 15.38
N GLN A 267 -24.71 16.63 15.16
CA GLN A 267 -24.14 17.24 13.95
C GLN A 267 -22.63 17.02 13.85
N ILE A 268 -21.90 17.15 14.97
CA ILE A 268 -20.47 16.89 15.04
C ILE A 268 -20.19 15.41 14.71
N ILE A 269 -20.93 14.47 15.32
CA ILE A 269 -20.82 13.04 15.04
C ILE A 269 -21.00 12.76 13.53
N VAL A 270 -22.06 13.30 12.92
CA VAL A 270 -22.33 13.10 11.48
C VAL A 270 -21.18 13.63 10.63
N LYS A 271 -20.66 14.81 10.94
CA LYS A 271 -19.54 15.44 10.21
C LYS A 271 -18.29 14.59 10.30
N ILE A 272 -17.96 14.07 11.49
CA ILE A 272 -16.76 13.25 11.71
C ILE A 272 -16.92 11.89 11.02
N LEU A 273 -18.06 11.21 11.18
CA LEU A 273 -18.30 9.93 10.51
C LEU A 273 -18.28 10.05 8.99
N ALA A 274 -18.84 11.14 8.43
CA ALA A 274 -18.75 11.41 7.00
C ALA A 274 -17.29 11.58 6.53
N ASN A 275 -16.46 12.28 7.35
CA ASN A 275 -15.06 12.48 7.03
C ASN A 275 -14.25 11.18 7.12
N LEU A 276 -14.48 10.40 8.17
CA LEU A 276 -13.81 9.10 8.35
C LEU A 276 -14.18 8.12 7.23
N ASP A 277 -15.46 8.01 6.87
CA ASP A 277 -15.88 7.17 5.74
C ASP A 277 -15.22 7.61 4.42
N PHE A 278 -15.11 8.91 4.19
CA PHE A 278 -14.39 9.47 3.04
C PHE A 278 -12.89 9.14 3.06
N ILE A 279 -12.20 9.31 4.19
CA ILE A 279 -10.78 8.96 4.35
C ILE A 279 -10.56 7.47 4.08
N PHE A 280 -11.38 6.61 4.68
CA PHE A 280 -11.25 5.17 4.49
C PHE A 280 -11.66 4.70 3.09
N ALA A 281 -12.56 5.40 2.42
CA ALA A 281 -12.85 5.16 1.00
C ALA A 281 -11.62 5.43 0.13
N LYS A 282 -10.91 6.55 0.36
CA LYS A 282 -9.65 6.88 -0.31
C LYS A 282 -8.57 5.81 -0.03
N ALA A 283 -8.44 5.38 1.21
CA ALA A 283 -7.49 4.34 1.61
C ALA A 283 -7.76 2.98 0.93
N ARG A 284 -9.03 2.56 0.87
CA ARG A 284 -9.43 1.33 0.18
C ARG A 284 -9.15 1.41 -1.33
N TYR A 285 -9.48 2.53 -1.94
CA TYR A 285 -9.20 2.77 -3.34
C TYR A 285 -7.69 2.75 -3.63
N GLY A 286 -6.89 3.44 -2.81
CA GLY A 286 -5.43 3.42 -2.92
C GLY A 286 -4.85 2.00 -2.88
N LYS A 287 -5.35 1.16 -1.97
CA LYS A 287 -4.94 -0.26 -1.91
C LYS A 287 -5.32 -1.02 -3.19
N LYS A 288 -6.52 -0.80 -3.74
CA LYS A 288 -7.00 -1.45 -4.98
C LYS A 288 -6.07 -1.17 -6.15
N ILE A 289 -5.63 0.07 -6.33
CA ILE A 289 -4.77 0.50 -7.43
C ILE A 289 -3.27 0.42 -7.10
N LYS A 290 -2.89 -0.16 -5.95
CA LYS A 290 -1.51 -0.22 -5.43
C LYS A 290 -0.84 1.16 -5.40
N ALA A 291 -1.54 2.14 -4.89
CA ALA A 291 -1.08 3.52 -4.79
C ALA A 291 -0.21 3.75 -3.55
N THR A 292 0.64 4.77 -3.63
CA THR A 292 1.47 5.27 -2.53
C THR A 292 1.18 6.74 -2.28
N MET A 293 1.51 7.25 -1.10
CA MET A 293 1.44 8.66 -0.79
C MET A 293 2.59 9.39 -1.49
N PRO A 294 2.33 10.37 -2.38
CA PRO A 294 3.38 11.17 -2.97
C PRO A 294 3.92 12.21 -1.97
N ILE A 295 5.18 12.58 -2.11
CA ILE A 295 5.76 13.74 -1.44
C ILE A 295 5.22 14.99 -2.15
N ILE A 296 4.60 15.88 -1.38
CA ILE A 296 3.99 17.10 -1.94
C ILE A 296 4.98 18.26 -1.85
N ASN A 297 5.16 18.99 -2.95
CA ASN A 297 5.99 20.19 -3.03
C ASN A 297 5.24 21.35 -3.69
N ASN A 298 5.77 22.57 -3.55
CA ASN A 298 5.28 23.78 -4.21
C ASN A 298 6.34 24.40 -5.16
N GLU A 299 7.37 23.62 -5.52
CA GLU A 299 8.48 24.05 -6.37
C GLU A 299 8.23 23.70 -7.84
N GLY A 300 7.10 23.12 -8.16
CA GLY A 300 6.77 22.67 -9.50
C GLY A 300 7.52 21.41 -9.93
N ARG A 301 8.07 20.61 -8.98
CA ARG A 301 8.75 19.36 -9.28
C ARG A 301 7.77 18.21 -9.38
N ILE A 302 7.95 17.40 -10.40
CA ILE A 302 7.28 16.12 -10.60
C ILE A 302 8.36 15.05 -10.75
N ALA A 303 8.35 14.06 -9.88
CA ALA A 303 9.19 12.87 -9.98
C ALA A 303 8.32 11.64 -9.69
N LEU A 304 7.69 11.11 -10.72
CA LEU A 304 6.88 9.91 -10.64
C LEU A 304 7.73 8.71 -11.04
N TYR A 305 7.95 7.79 -10.12
CA TYR A 305 8.66 6.54 -10.36
C TYR A 305 7.67 5.41 -10.57
N GLN A 306 7.83 4.66 -11.65
CA GLN A 306 6.97 3.55 -12.02
C GLN A 306 5.46 3.88 -11.97
N ALA A 307 5.12 5.07 -12.46
CA ALA A 307 3.73 5.51 -12.52
C ALA A 307 2.91 4.66 -13.49
N ARG A 308 1.69 4.34 -13.09
CA ARG A 308 0.74 3.52 -13.84
C ARG A 308 -0.58 4.24 -14.00
N HIS A 309 -1.24 3.99 -15.11
CA HIS A 309 -2.59 4.51 -15.30
C HIS A 309 -3.59 3.68 -14.46
N PRO A 310 -4.38 4.31 -13.55
CA PRO A 310 -5.21 3.56 -12.58
C PRO A 310 -6.32 2.71 -13.20
N PHE A 311 -6.70 2.97 -14.44
CA PHE A 311 -7.80 2.29 -15.14
C PHE A 311 -7.34 1.16 -16.08
N ILE A 312 -6.04 0.99 -16.25
CA ILE A 312 -5.49 -0.15 -17.01
C ILE A 312 -5.22 -1.28 -16.01
N PRO A 313 -5.62 -2.53 -16.33
CA PRO A 313 -5.36 -3.69 -15.49
C PRO A 313 -3.88 -3.83 -15.13
N LEU A 314 -3.60 -4.30 -13.89
CA LEU A 314 -2.23 -4.38 -13.36
C LEU A 314 -1.31 -5.34 -14.11
N ASP A 315 -1.87 -6.29 -14.83
CA ASP A 315 -1.19 -7.27 -15.70
C ASP A 315 -0.91 -6.75 -17.10
N GLU A 316 -1.56 -5.66 -17.50
CA GLU A 316 -1.39 -5.05 -18.83
C GLU A 316 -0.66 -3.71 -18.77
N VAL A 317 -0.74 -3.00 -17.62
CA VAL A 317 -0.19 -1.65 -17.49
C VAL A 317 1.34 -1.66 -17.42
N VAL A 318 1.97 -0.85 -18.25
CA VAL A 318 3.41 -0.60 -18.20
C VAL A 318 3.68 0.59 -17.29
N ALA A 319 4.58 0.39 -16.33
CA ALA A 319 4.98 1.41 -15.40
C ALA A 319 6.08 2.30 -16.00
N ASN A 320 5.94 3.62 -15.88
CA ASN A 320 6.86 4.59 -16.46
C ASN A 320 7.36 5.60 -15.43
N ASP A 321 8.62 6.03 -15.60
CA ASP A 321 9.22 7.11 -14.84
C ASP A 321 8.96 8.43 -15.59
N ILE A 322 8.46 9.45 -14.85
CA ILE A 322 8.18 10.78 -15.41
C ILE A 322 8.82 11.81 -14.49
N LEU A 323 9.86 12.48 -14.98
CA LEU A 323 10.62 13.47 -14.25
C LEU A 323 10.44 14.83 -14.92
N LEU A 324 10.08 15.89 -14.18
CA LEU A 324 9.84 17.25 -14.71
C LEU A 324 9.99 18.27 -13.60
N GLY A 325 10.58 19.44 -13.91
CA GLY A 325 10.60 20.59 -13.01
C GLY A 325 11.89 20.74 -12.20
N GLU A 326 12.92 19.90 -12.41
CA GLU A 326 14.24 20.04 -11.82
C GLU A 326 15.22 20.60 -12.88
N ASP A 327 15.80 19.75 -13.72
CA ASP A 327 16.73 20.15 -14.77
C ASP A 327 16.00 20.70 -16.01
N TYR A 328 14.76 20.30 -16.21
CA TYR A 328 13.94 20.71 -17.37
C TYR A 328 12.47 20.93 -16.97
N THR A 329 11.88 21.94 -17.59
CA THR A 329 10.48 22.35 -17.37
C THR A 329 9.55 21.86 -18.48
N THR A 330 10.11 21.36 -19.58
CA THR A 330 9.36 20.93 -20.75
C THR A 330 9.83 19.57 -21.22
N ILE A 331 8.87 18.64 -21.45
CA ILE A 331 9.13 17.34 -22.08
C ILE A 331 8.41 17.31 -23.43
N VAL A 332 9.14 16.91 -24.47
CA VAL A 332 8.57 16.66 -25.81
C VAL A 332 8.62 15.16 -26.10
N ILE A 333 7.45 14.50 -26.09
CA ILE A 333 7.32 13.06 -26.31
C ILE A 333 7.07 12.82 -27.81
N THR A 334 7.95 12.07 -28.44
CA THR A 334 7.87 11.71 -29.85
C THR A 334 7.63 10.20 -30.05
N GLY A 335 7.17 9.79 -31.20
CA GLY A 335 6.91 8.37 -31.53
C GLY A 335 5.55 8.13 -32.17
N PRO A 336 5.18 6.87 -32.47
CA PRO A 336 3.93 6.53 -33.12
C PRO A 336 2.71 6.78 -32.19
N ASN A 337 1.54 7.06 -32.77
CA ASN A 337 0.31 7.34 -31.97
C ASN A 337 -0.13 6.15 -31.11
N THR A 338 0.12 4.94 -31.61
CA THR A 338 -0.20 3.69 -30.91
C THR A 338 0.73 3.39 -29.72
N GLY A 339 1.83 4.14 -29.55
CA GLY A 339 2.88 3.86 -28.55
C GLY A 339 2.53 4.23 -27.10
N GLY A 340 1.35 4.87 -26.85
CA GLY A 340 0.94 5.23 -25.49
C GLY A 340 1.28 6.67 -25.04
N LYS A 341 1.59 7.58 -25.97
CA LYS A 341 1.87 9.01 -25.70
C LYS A 341 0.72 9.67 -24.94
N THR A 342 -0.50 9.56 -25.43
CA THR A 342 -1.71 10.10 -24.79
C THR A 342 -1.96 9.50 -23.42
N VAL A 343 -1.68 8.19 -23.24
CA VAL A 343 -1.80 7.52 -21.94
C VAL A 343 -0.81 8.08 -20.95
N THR A 344 0.43 8.37 -21.37
CA THR A 344 1.44 8.99 -20.52
C THR A 344 1.01 10.39 -20.05
N LEU A 345 0.50 11.24 -20.95
CA LEU A 345 -0.05 12.56 -20.60
C LEU A 345 -1.21 12.44 -19.61
N LYS A 346 -2.15 11.54 -19.87
CA LYS A 346 -3.29 11.29 -18.98
C LYS A 346 -2.84 10.77 -17.62
N THR A 347 -1.86 9.87 -17.58
CA THR A 347 -1.31 9.34 -16.32
C THR A 347 -0.73 10.46 -15.47
N LEU A 348 0.11 11.31 -16.06
CA LEU A 348 0.72 12.44 -15.37
C LEU A 348 -0.34 13.42 -14.84
N GLY A 349 -1.24 13.87 -15.72
CA GLY A 349 -2.30 14.81 -15.33
C GLY A 349 -3.23 14.24 -14.27
N LEU A 350 -3.63 12.97 -14.42
CA LEU A 350 -4.52 12.30 -13.47
C LEU A 350 -3.85 12.11 -12.10
N CYS A 351 -2.57 11.68 -12.06
CA CYS A 351 -1.80 11.58 -10.82
C CYS A 351 -1.69 12.93 -10.11
N SER A 352 -1.44 14.02 -10.85
CA SER A 352 -1.40 15.37 -10.29
C SER A 352 -2.75 15.78 -9.69
N LEU A 353 -3.87 15.54 -10.39
CA LEU A 353 -5.20 15.82 -9.86
C LEU A 353 -5.57 14.94 -8.65
N MET A 354 -5.18 13.66 -8.67
CA MET A 354 -5.39 12.74 -7.55
C MET A 354 -4.62 13.21 -6.32
N ALA A 355 -3.35 13.58 -6.48
CA ALA A 355 -2.54 14.09 -5.38
C ALA A 355 -3.14 15.35 -4.77
N GLN A 356 -3.56 16.31 -5.59
CA GLN A 356 -4.19 17.55 -5.13
C GLN A 356 -5.59 17.34 -4.51
N ALA A 357 -6.23 16.19 -4.78
CA ALA A 357 -7.46 15.78 -4.10
C ALA A 357 -7.22 14.97 -2.81
N GLY A 358 -5.98 14.83 -2.38
CA GLY A 358 -5.60 14.04 -1.22
C GLY A 358 -5.76 12.53 -1.42
N LEU A 359 -5.66 12.05 -2.66
CA LEU A 359 -5.63 10.62 -3.02
C LEU A 359 -4.18 10.16 -3.17
N GLN A 360 -3.89 8.95 -2.76
CA GLN A 360 -2.64 8.28 -3.09
C GLN A 360 -2.57 8.04 -4.61
N VAL A 361 -1.36 7.99 -5.17
CA VAL A 361 -1.13 7.84 -6.61
C VAL A 361 -0.54 6.47 -6.95
N PRO A 362 -0.90 5.86 -8.09
CA PRO A 362 -0.40 4.54 -8.49
C PRO A 362 1.04 4.62 -9.03
N ALA A 363 1.97 4.99 -8.16
CA ALA A 363 3.40 5.13 -8.42
C ALA A 363 4.20 4.50 -7.28
N GLN A 364 5.52 4.41 -7.44
CA GLN A 364 6.40 3.88 -6.41
C GLN A 364 6.55 4.88 -5.25
N ASP A 365 6.82 4.36 -4.06
CA ASP A 365 7.12 5.17 -2.88
C ASP A 365 8.34 6.10 -3.12
N GLY A 366 8.28 7.30 -2.57
CA GLY A 366 9.27 8.36 -2.85
C GLY A 366 8.97 9.20 -4.09
N SER A 367 7.86 8.95 -4.81
CA SER A 367 7.40 9.82 -5.89
C SER A 367 7.00 11.19 -5.36
N GLU A 368 7.35 12.25 -6.11
CA GLU A 368 7.04 13.65 -5.79
C GLU A 368 6.05 14.25 -6.77
N LEU A 369 5.13 15.09 -6.26
CA LEU A 369 4.19 15.85 -7.07
C LEU A 369 4.03 17.27 -6.53
N ALA A 370 4.03 18.23 -7.44
CA ALA A 370 3.79 19.64 -7.12
C ALA A 370 2.28 19.94 -7.01
N VAL A 371 1.96 20.95 -6.21
CA VAL A 371 0.63 21.55 -6.18
C VAL A 371 0.58 22.68 -7.21
N PHE A 372 -0.18 22.49 -8.27
CA PHE A 372 -0.38 23.47 -9.32
C PHE A 372 -1.62 24.33 -9.07
N GLY A 373 -1.51 25.62 -9.34
CA GLY A 373 -2.63 26.56 -9.35
C GLY A 373 -3.64 26.22 -10.44
N ALA A 374 -3.15 25.73 -11.59
CA ALA A 374 -3.98 25.26 -12.68
C ALA A 374 -3.34 24.08 -13.41
N VAL A 375 -4.19 23.15 -13.87
CA VAL A 375 -3.83 22.11 -14.82
C VAL A 375 -4.62 22.34 -16.09
N TYR A 376 -3.92 22.42 -17.21
CA TYR A 376 -4.52 22.58 -18.54
C TYR A 376 -4.24 21.33 -19.38
N ALA A 377 -5.20 20.91 -20.17
CA ALA A 377 -5.06 19.77 -21.04
C ALA A 377 -5.74 20.03 -22.38
N ASP A 378 -4.98 19.91 -23.45
CA ASP A 378 -5.48 19.78 -24.81
C ASP A 378 -5.20 18.35 -25.26
N ILE A 379 -6.10 17.42 -24.87
CA ILE A 379 -6.00 15.98 -25.08
C ILE A 379 -7.36 15.49 -25.60
N GLY A 380 -7.35 14.70 -26.64
CA GLY A 380 -8.52 13.98 -27.13
C GLY A 380 -8.73 14.13 -28.63
N ASP A 381 -9.23 13.05 -29.22
CA ASP A 381 -9.67 12.97 -30.62
C ASP A 381 -11.09 13.51 -30.68
N GLU A 382 -11.29 14.73 -31.17
CA GLU A 382 -12.61 15.28 -31.47
C GLU A 382 -13.20 14.67 -32.76
N GLN A 383 -13.10 13.33 -32.91
CA GLN A 383 -13.77 12.58 -33.98
C GLN A 383 -15.29 12.45 -33.74
N SER A 384 -15.87 13.29 -32.90
CA SER A 384 -17.32 13.34 -32.78
C SER A 384 -17.89 14.07 -34.02
N ILE A 385 -18.70 13.36 -34.77
CA ILE A 385 -19.40 13.78 -35.99
C ILE A 385 -20.29 15.05 -35.79
N GLU A 386 -20.47 15.47 -34.53
CA GLU A 386 -21.39 16.57 -34.14
C GLU A 386 -20.76 17.97 -34.17
N GLN A 387 -19.43 18.11 -34.31
CA GLN A 387 -18.75 19.41 -34.38
C GLN A 387 -18.19 19.68 -35.78
N SER A 388 -18.73 20.65 -36.44
CA SER A 388 -18.41 21.07 -37.81
C SER A 388 -17.12 21.86 -37.98
N LEU A 389 -16.31 22.05 -36.94
CA LEU A 389 -15.01 22.69 -37.00
C LEU A 389 -13.94 21.65 -37.34
N SER A 390 -12.92 21.99 -38.13
CA SER A 390 -11.78 21.10 -38.36
C SER A 390 -11.07 20.83 -37.04
N THR A 391 -10.52 19.62 -36.89
CA THR A 391 -9.78 19.19 -35.68
C THR A 391 -8.73 20.21 -35.25
N PHE A 392 -7.99 20.79 -36.22
CA PHE A 392 -7.01 21.84 -36.01
C PHE A 392 -7.61 23.09 -35.33
N SER A 393 -8.80 23.58 -35.82
CA SER A 393 -9.42 24.76 -35.26
C SER A 393 -9.84 24.56 -33.81
N SER A 394 -10.35 23.39 -33.47
CA SER A 394 -10.77 23.06 -32.12
C SER A 394 -9.59 23.06 -31.14
N HIS A 395 -8.46 22.41 -31.51
CA HIS A 395 -7.24 22.46 -30.74
C HIS A 395 -6.71 23.88 -30.59
N MET A 396 -6.68 24.69 -31.66
CA MET A 396 -6.22 26.09 -31.61
C MET A 396 -7.05 26.95 -30.68
N VAL A 397 -8.40 26.84 -30.70
CA VAL A 397 -9.25 27.57 -29.78
C VAL A 397 -8.93 27.21 -28.32
N ASN A 398 -8.71 25.93 -28.01
CA ASN A 398 -8.37 25.48 -26.68
C ASN A 398 -6.95 25.97 -26.26
N ILE A 399 -5.99 25.87 -27.16
CA ILE A 399 -4.62 26.35 -26.93
C ILE A 399 -4.59 27.86 -26.67
N VAL A 400 -5.36 28.65 -27.44
CA VAL A 400 -5.50 30.11 -27.22
C VAL A 400 -6.10 30.40 -25.84
N ASP A 401 -7.13 29.66 -25.41
CA ASP A 401 -7.69 29.82 -24.07
C ASP A 401 -6.64 29.47 -22.97
N ILE A 402 -5.86 28.41 -23.18
CA ILE A 402 -4.76 28.00 -22.27
C ILE A 402 -3.70 29.12 -22.20
N LEU A 403 -3.20 29.61 -23.35
CA LEU A 403 -2.15 30.63 -23.42
C LEU A 403 -2.57 31.96 -22.76
N ASN A 404 -3.86 32.29 -22.78
CA ASN A 404 -4.38 33.49 -22.11
C ASN A 404 -4.46 33.37 -20.57
N ARG A 405 -4.34 32.17 -20.01
CA ARG A 405 -4.58 31.90 -18.57
C ARG A 405 -3.38 31.24 -17.87
N VAL A 406 -2.46 30.68 -18.63
CA VAL A 406 -1.31 29.95 -18.09
C VAL A 406 -0.38 30.91 -17.33
N ASP A 407 0.13 30.45 -16.22
CA ASP A 407 1.12 31.10 -15.37
C ASP A 407 2.28 30.14 -15.02
N ASP A 408 3.23 30.61 -14.24
CA ASP A 408 4.42 29.85 -13.81
C ASP A 408 4.09 28.68 -12.85
N ASN A 409 2.91 28.73 -12.22
CA ASN A 409 2.41 27.65 -11.35
C ASN A 409 1.38 26.75 -12.07
N SER A 410 1.51 26.59 -13.38
CA SER A 410 0.61 25.79 -14.21
C SER A 410 1.28 24.53 -14.74
N LEU A 411 0.50 23.44 -14.84
CA LEU A 411 0.85 22.23 -15.59
C LEU A 411 0.07 22.22 -16.91
N VAL A 412 0.77 22.12 -18.03
CA VAL A 412 0.15 22.14 -19.37
C VAL A 412 0.46 20.84 -20.10
N LEU A 413 -0.57 20.20 -20.61
CA LEU A 413 -0.53 18.93 -21.32
C LEU A 413 -1.07 19.12 -22.74
N PHE A 414 -0.21 18.99 -23.73
CA PHE A 414 -0.59 19.08 -25.14
C PHE A 414 -0.46 17.73 -25.84
N ASP A 415 -1.53 17.24 -26.41
CA ASP A 415 -1.51 16.03 -27.23
C ASP A 415 -1.50 16.40 -28.72
N GLU A 416 -0.66 15.75 -29.50
CA GLU A 416 -0.47 15.98 -30.94
C GLU A 416 -0.33 17.46 -31.34
N LEU A 417 0.49 18.21 -30.62
CA LEU A 417 0.64 19.66 -30.79
C LEU A 417 1.01 20.02 -32.26
N GLY A 418 0.19 20.86 -32.86
CA GLY A 418 0.34 21.33 -34.24
C GLY A 418 -0.29 20.42 -35.31
N ALA A 419 -0.88 19.28 -34.93
CA ALA A 419 -1.49 18.36 -35.89
C ALA A 419 -2.72 18.97 -36.60
N GLY A 420 -3.06 18.45 -37.78
CA GLY A 420 -4.27 18.79 -38.49
C GLY A 420 -4.14 19.97 -39.49
N THR A 421 -2.92 20.46 -39.75
CA THR A 421 -2.62 21.49 -40.76
C THR A 421 -1.42 21.10 -41.61
N ASP A 422 -0.92 22.01 -42.46
CA ASP A 422 0.35 21.78 -43.16
C ASP A 422 1.47 21.47 -42.19
N PRO A 423 2.27 20.40 -42.44
CA PRO A 423 3.28 19.95 -41.50
C PRO A 423 4.32 21.02 -41.13
N GLN A 424 4.72 21.86 -42.04
CA GLN A 424 5.72 22.92 -41.77
C GLN A 424 5.10 24.05 -40.93
N GLU A 425 3.88 24.46 -41.24
CA GLU A 425 3.16 25.46 -40.47
C GLU A 425 2.83 24.93 -39.07
N GLY A 426 2.39 23.67 -38.97
CA GLY A 426 2.07 23.01 -37.72
C GLY A 426 3.27 22.89 -36.79
N ALA A 427 4.42 22.47 -37.31
CA ALA A 427 5.67 22.39 -36.55
C ALA A 427 6.17 23.78 -36.09
N ALA A 428 6.10 24.80 -36.95
CA ALA A 428 6.50 26.18 -36.60
C ALA A 428 5.60 26.76 -35.50
N LEU A 429 4.25 26.53 -35.58
CA LEU A 429 3.29 26.92 -34.54
C LEU A 429 3.56 26.20 -33.23
N ALA A 430 3.78 24.88 -33.28
CA ALA A 430 4.06 24.08 -32.10
C ALA A 430 5.30 24.57 -31.36
N ILE A 431 6.40 24.85 -32.08
CA ILE A 431 7.62 25.41 -31.49
C ILE A 431 7.33 26.76 -30.83
N SER A 432 6.57 27.64 -31.53
CA SER A 432 6.27 28.97 -31.00
C SER A 432 5.39 28.92 -29.76
N ILE A 433 4.42 27.99 -29.70
CA ILE A 433 3.56 27.75 -28.55
C ILE A 433 4.38 27.24 -27.36
N LEU A 434 5.27 26.25 -27.58
CA LEU A 434 6.14 25.73 -26.54
C LEU A 434 7.08 26.81 -26.00
N ASP A 435 7.64 27.66 -26.87
CA ASP A 435 8.50 28.80 -26.50
C ASP A 435 7.77 29.80 -25.61
N GLU A 436 6.51 30.10 -25.93
CA GLU A 436 5.73 31.03 -25.12
C GLU A 436 5.43 30.45 -23.72
N VAL A 437 5.00 29.18 -23.64
CA VAL A 437 4.71 28.53 -22.34
C VAL A 437 6.00 28.33 -21.54
N TYR A 438 7.14 27.98 -22.20
CA TYR A 438 8.45 27.90 -21.57
C TYR A 438 8.87 29.26 -20.99
N ARG A 439 8.69 30.37 -21.73
CA ARG A 439 9.00 31.72 -21.27
C ARG A 439 8.20 32.16 -20.05
N ILE A 440 6.96 31.67 -19.92
CA ILE A 440 6.11 31.89 -18.76
C ILE A 440 6.63 31.13 -17.54
N GLY A 441 7.33 30.00 -17.74
CA GLY A 441 7.85 29.17 -16.66
C GLY A 441 6.94 28.02 -16.23
N ALA A 442 5.85 27.76 -16.94
CA ALA A 442 4.95 26.64 -16.68
C ALA A 442 5.63 25.29 -16.94
N ARG A 443 5.11 24.23 -16.32
CA ARG A 443 5.54 22.84 -16.59
C ARG A 443 4.74 22.31 -17.77
N VAL A 444 5.45 21.77 -18.77
CA VAL A 444 4.83 21.36 -20.03
C VAL A 444 5.20 19.94 -20.39
N VAL A 445 4.20 19.15 -20.78
CA VAL A 445 4.45 17.91 -21.51
C VAL A 445 3.64 17.94 -22.80
N ALA A 446 4.35 17.86 -23.92
CA ALA A 446 3.73 17.87 -25.23
C ALA A 446 4.04 16.60 -25.99
N THR A 447 3.09 16.07 -26.73
CA THR A 447 3.32 14.99 -27.68
C THR A 447 3.28 15.51 -29.10
N THR A 448 4.08 14.92 -29.97
CA THR A 448 4.11 15.28 -31.37
C THR A 448 4.67 14.13 -32.23
N HIS A 449 4.45 14.25 -33.53
CA HIS A 449 5.09 13.40 -34.55
C HIS A 449 6.00 14.17 -35.51
N TYR A 450 6.18 15.50 -35.27
CA TYR A 450 7.02 16.34 -36.12
C TYR A 450 8.50 16.18 -35.81
N PRO A 451 9.34 15.95 -36.84
CA PRO A 451 10.80 15.84 -36.67
C PRO A 451 11.46 17.10 -36.14
N GLU A 452 10.94 18.31 -36.51
CA GLU A 452 11.47 19.60 -36.12
C GLU A 452 11.45 19.79 -34.60
N LEU A 453 10.44 19.23 -33.91
CA LEU A 453 10.34 19.30 -32.45
C LEU A 453 11.36 18.38 -31.76
N LYS A 454 11.86 17.33 -32.42
CA LYS A 454 12.98 16.54 -31.93
C LYS A 454 14.25 17.39 -31.85
N ALA A 455 14.52 18.17 -32.91
CA ALA A 455 15.64 19.11 -32.94
C ALA A 455 15.48 20.24 -31.92
N TYR A 456 14.26 20.73 -31.72
CA TYR A 456 13.95 21.76 -30.73
C TYR A 456 14.33 21.30 -29.32
N GLY A 457 13.90 20.09 -28.90
CA GLY A 457 14.23 19.55 -27.60
C GLY A 457 15.70 19.21 -27.39
N TYR A 458 16.49 19.07 -28.47
CA TYR A 458 17.92 18.83 -28.37
C TYR A 458 18.70 20.14 -28.22
N ASN A 459 18.25 21.23 -28.90
CA ASN A 459 19.00 22.48 -29.00
C ASN A 459 18.65 23.48 -27.89
N ARG A 460 17.65 23.18 -27.03
CA ARG A 460 17.17 24.14 -26.05
C ARG A 460 17.37 23.62 -24.63
N GLU A 461 18.09 24.40 -23.83
CA GLU A 461 18.26 24.16 -22.41
C GLU A 461 16.91 24.16 -21.68
N GLY A 462 16.70 23.28 -20.71
CA GLY A 462 15.43 23.15 -19.97
C GLY A 462 14.32 22.42 -20.72
N VAL A 463 14.59 21.86 -21.92
CA VAL A 463 13.66 21.02 -22.70
C VAL A 463 14.25 19.63 -22.86
N LEU A 464 13.47 18.61 -22.53
CA LEU A 464 13.89 17.21 -22.66
C LEU A 464 13.09 16.50 -23.75
N ASN A 465 13.79 15.81 -24.65
CA ASN A 465 13.15 14.87 -25.55
C ASN A 465 12.81 13.57 -24.82
N ALA A 466 11.69 12.98 -25.13
CA ALA A 466 11.33 11.64 -24.72
C ALA A 466 10.69 10.87 -25.89
N SER A 467 10.67 9.56 -25.79
CA SER A 467 10.01 8.70 -26.76
C SER A 467 9.27 7.57 -26.08
N VAL A 468 8.29 7.02 -26.81
CA VAL A 468 7.66 5.76 -26.45
C VAL A 468 8.31 4.63 -27.24
N GLU A 469 8.79 3.62 -26.52
CA GLU A 469 9.48 2.48 -27.12
C GLU A 469 8.52 1.66 -28.00
N PHE A 470 9.02 1.22 -29.14
CA PHE A 470 8.28 0.38 -30.09
C PHE A 470 9.14 -0.81 -30.48
N ASP A 471 8.64 -2.01 -30.25
CA ASP A 471 9.33 -3.22 -30.63
C ASP A 471 9.11 -3.49 -32.12
N VAL A 472 10.18 -3.32 -32.87
CA VAL A 472 10.19 -3.54 -34.33
C VAL A 472 10.09 -5.04 -34.65
N GLU A 473 10.48 -5.94 -33.75
CA GLU A 473 10.42 -7.38 -33.98
C GLU A 473 9.00 -7.92 -33.90
N THR A 474 8.25 -7.50 -32.90
CA THR A 474 6.86 -7.91 -32.66
C THR A 474 5.85 -7.00 -33.36
N LEU A 475 6.28 -5.87 -33.90
CA LEU A 475 5.44 -4.79 -34.44
C LEU A 475 4.43 -4.27 -33.40
N SER A 476 4.81 -4.27 -32.15
CA SER A 476 3.94 -3.92 -31.03
C SER A 476 4.56 -2.79 -30.19
N PRO A 477 3.75 -1.87 -29.64
CA PRO A 477 4.24 -0.90 -28.67
C PRO A 477 4.57 -1.61 -27.37
N THR A 478 5.69 -1.26 -26.76
CA THR A 478 6.03 -1.73 -25.41
C THR A 478 5.44 -0.82 -24.32
N TYR A 479 4.91 0.35 -24.69
CA TYR A 479 4.37 1.41 -23.83
C TYR A 479 5.38 1.98 -22.82
N LYS A 480 6.67 1.66 -22.97
CA LYS A 480 7.73 2.18 -22.10
C LYS A 480 8.16 3.58 -22.55
N LEU A 481 8.21 4.52 -21.61
CA LEU A 481 8.69 5.88 -21.84
C LEU A 481 10.22 5.94 -21.67
N LEU A 482 10.91 6.43 -22.68
CA LEU A 482 12.35 6.62 -22.69
C LEU A 482 12.66 8.13 -22.60
N LEU A 483 13.09 8.60 -21.44
CA LEU A 483 13.49 9.99 -21.23
C LEU A 483 14.88 10.25 -21.82
N GLY A 484 15.08 11.43 -22.42
CA GLY A 484 16.35 11.85 -23.01
C GLY A 484 16.63 11.29 -24.41
N VAL A 485 15.74 10.48 -24.98
CA VAL A 485 15.90 9.91 -26.32
C VAL A 485 14.70 10.28 -27.19
N PRO A 486 14.88 10.99 -28.30
CA PRO A 486 13.81 11.27 -29.25
C PRO A 486 13.43 10.00 -30.01
N GLY A 487 12.14 9.81 -30.29
CA GLY A 487 11.65 8.61 -30.98
C GLY A 487 11.94 8.59 -32.47
N ARG A 488 12.14 7.39 -32.99
CA ARG A 488 12.33 7.13 -34.43
C ARG A 488 10.99 6.98 -35.15
N SER A 489 11.00 7.27 -36.44
CA SER A 489 9.94 6.88 -37.35
C SER A 489 10.19 5.47 -37.86
N ASN A 490 9.43 4.48 -37.42
CA ASN A 490 9.57 3.08 -37.85
C ASN A 490 8.67 2.72 -39.02
N ALA A 491 8.16 3.73 -39.76
CA ALA A 491 7.18 3.51 -40.82
C ALA A 491 7.70 2.57 -41.95
N PHE A 492 8.95 2.69 -42.32
CA PHE A 492 9.54 1.84 -43.36
C PHE A 492 9.77 0.40 -42.90
N GLU A 493 10.26 0.22 -41.70
CA GLU A 493 10.50 -1.07 -41.07
C GLU A 493 9.15 -1.81 -40.87
N ILE A 494 8.14 -1.10 -40.40
CA ILE A 494 6.77 -1.63 -40.24
C ILE A 494 6.20 -2.02 -41.62
N SER A 495 6.32 -1.14 -42.63
CA SER A 495 5.81 -1.40 -43.97
C SER A 495 6.51 -2.61 -44.63
N GLN A 496 7.81 -2.74 -44.41
CA GLN A 496 8.59 -3.89 -44.92
C GLN A 496 8.09 -5.20 -44.31
N ARG A 497 7.89 -5.24 -43.03
CA ARG A 497 7.39 -6.44 -42.31
C ARG A 497 5.94 -6.78 -42.65
N LEU A 498 5.12 -5.78 -42.93
CA LEU A 498 3.74 -5.98 -43.45
C LEU A 498 3.71 -6.47 -44.90
N GLY A 499 4.87 -6.60 -45.54
CA GLY A 499 5.00 -7.15 -46.88
C GLY A 499 4.95 -6.13 -48.02
N LEU A 500 5.16 -4.82 -47.70
CA LEU A 500 5.31 -3.84 -48.80
C LEU A 500 6.62 -4.10 -49.54
N ASN A 501 6.52 -4.04 -50.87
CA ASN A 501 7.65 -4.38 -51.75
C ASN A 501 8.86 -3.46 -51.45
N GLU A 502 10.03 -4.06 -51.25
CA GLU A 502 11.28 -3.37 -50.91
C GLU A 502 11.65 -2.29 -51.93
N ARG A 503 11.27 -2.47 -53.18
CA ARG A 503 11.47 -1.47 -54.24
C ARG A 503 10.65 -0.19 -53.98
N ILE A 504 9.43 -0.30 -53.39
CA ILE A 504 8.61 0.86 -53.03
C ILE A 504 9.23 1.57 -51.85
N ILE A 505 9.72 0.81 -50.87
CA ILE A 505 10.36 1.37 -49.65
C ILE A 505 11.65 2.11 -50.03
N ASN A 506 12.49 1.52 -50.84
CA ASN A 506 13.73 2.17 -51.30
C ASN A 506 13.47 3.45 -52.12
N ASN A 507 12.42 3.43 -52.93
CA ASN A 507 12.00 4.61 -53.67
C ASN A 507 11.45 5.70 -52.71
N ALA A 508 10.67 5.32 -51.70
CA ALA A 508 10.17 6.24 -50.70
C ALA A 508 11.31 6.87 -49.87
N ARG A 509 12.32 6.10 -49.50
CA ARG A 509 13.53 6.63 -48.80
C ARG A 509 14.25 7.67 -49.62
N SER A 510 14.28 7.59 -50.96
CA SER A 510 14.93 8.57 -51.84
C SER A 510 14.21 9.92 -51.89
N TYR A 511 12.97 10.05 -51.38
CA TYR A 511 12.24 11.30 -51.29
C TYR A 511 12.47 12.05 -49.96
N ILE A 512 13.15 11.42 -49.00
CA ILE A 512 13.46 12.04 -47.69
C ILE A 512 14.80 12.83 -47.85
N SER A 513 14.82 14.02 -47.25
CA SER A 513 16.03 14.89 -47.31
C SER A 513 17.21 14.24 -46.56
N GLU A 514 18.45 14.55 -47.01
CA GLU A 514 19.68 14.03 -46.37
C GLU A 514 19.81 14.48 -44.92
N ASP A 515 19.38 15.70 -44.58
CA ASP A 515 19.41 16.22 -43.20
C ASP A 515 18.51 15.41 -42.24
N THR A 516 17.31 15.02 -42.67
CA THR A 516 16.41 14.19 -41.89
C THR A 516 17.00 12.79 -41.67
N ASN A 517 17.63 12.22 -42.69
CA ASN A 517 18.30 10.91 -42.61
C ASN A 517 19.47 10.91 -41.60
N GLN A 518 20.23 12.00 -41.52
CA GLN A 518 21.35 12.14 -40.57
C GLN A 518 20.83 12.19 -39.13
N ILE A 519 19.77 12.95 -38.86
CA ILE A 519 19.15 13.04 -37.55
C ILE A 519 18.60 11.64 -37.14
N ASP A 520 17.89 10.96 -38.00
CA ASP A 520 17.35 9.63 -37.71
C ASP A 520 18.44 8.58 -37.45
N ASN A 521 19.57 8.63 -38.17
CA ASN A 521 20.72 7.78 -37.91
C ASN A 521 21.42 8.09 -36.57
N MET A 522 21.53 9.36 -36.19
CA MET A 522 22.06 9.76 -34.88
C MET A 522 21.16 9.29 -33.74
N ILE A 523 19.84 9.43 -33.90
CA ILE A 523 18.85 8.94 -32.93
C ILE A 523 18.97 7.42 -32.81
N ALA A 524 19.12 6.69 -33.93
CA ALA A 524 19.33 5.23 -33.92
C ALA A 524 20.50 4.81 -33.05
N SER A 525 21.64 5.50 -33.23
CA SER A 525 22.86 5.19 -32.48
C SER A 525 22.70 5.52 -30.98
N LEU A 526 21.96 6.58 -30.64
CA LEU A 526 21.65 6.92 -29.25
C LEU A 526 20.70 5.91 -28.58
N GLU A 527 19.64 5.48 -29.27
CA GLU A 527 18.72 4.44 -28.78
C GLU A 527 19.47 3.13 -28.53
N GLU A 528 20.30 2.70 -29.48
CA GLU A 528 21.10 1.47 -29.35
C GLU A 528 22.11 1.57 -28.21
N SER A 529 22.78 2.72 -28.05
CA SER A 529 23.72 2.96 -26.96
C SER A 529 23.03 2.96 -25.61
N LYS A 530 21.84 3.55 -25.50
CA LYS A 530 21.04 3.56 -24.29
C LYS A 530 20.51 2.17 -23.94
N HIS A 531 19.96 1.47 -24.91
CA HIS A 531 19.49 0.09 -24.74
C HIS A 531 20.61 -0.84 -24.26
N GLN A 532 21.81 -0.70 -24.86
CA GLN A 532 22.99 -1.43 -24.43
C GLN A 532 23.40 -1.08 -23.00
N ALA A 533 23.34 0.21 -22.62
CA ALA A 533 23.64 0.66 -21.27
C ALA A 533 22.61 0.13 -20.24
N GLU A 534 21.33 0.07 -20.61
CA GLU A 534 20.27 -0.51 -19.75
C GLU A 534 20.47 -2.03 -19.55
N ILE A 535 20.85 -2.77 -20.61
CA ILE A 535 21.18 -4.20 -20.50
C ILE A 535 22.38 -4.39 -19.57
N GLU A 536 23.46 -3.63 -19.76
CA GLU A 536 24.66 -3.70 -18.93
C GLU A 536 24.36 -3.35 -17.47
N GLN A 537 23.48 -2.38 -17.23
CA GLN A 537 23.02 -2.02 -15.90
C GLN A 537 22.21 -3.17 -15.26
N GLN A 538 21.30 -3.79 -16.02
CA GLN A 538 20.52 -4.92 -15.53
C GLN A 538 21.40 -6.14 -15.22
N GLU A 539 22.36 -6.46 -16.10
CA GLU A 539 23.33 -7.52 -15.85
C GLU A 539 24.18 -7.23 -14.60
N ALA A 540 24.60 -5.97 -14.41
CA ALA A 540 25.35 -5.57 -13.22
C ALA A 540 24.53 -5.71 -11.95
N LEU A 541 23.24 -5.38 -11.98
CA LEU A 541 22.32 -5.57 -10.86
C LEU A 541 22.10 -7.06 -10.55
N ASP A 542 21.99 -7.90 -11.56
CA ASP A 542 21.84 -9.35 -11.39
C ASP A 542 23.14 -10.00 -10.84
N PHE A 543 24.30 -9.51 -11.28
CA PHE A 543 25.58 -9.93 -10.69
C PHE A 543 25.71 -9.51 -9.22
N LEU A 544 25.27 -8.29 -8.87
CA LEU A 544 25.24 -7.84 -7.48
C LEU A 544 24.34 -8.72 -6.63
N ARG A 545 23.13 -9.05 -7.09
CA ARG A 545 22.21 -9.95 -6.39
C ARG A 545 22.79 -11.35 -6.18
N GLN A 546 23.47 -11.88 -7.21
CA GLN A 546 24.15 -13.18 -7.09
C GLN A 546 25.32 -13.14 -6.09
N ALA A 547 26.10 -12.06 -6.11
CA ALA A 547 27.20 -11.86 -5.17
C ALA A 547 26.69 -11.73 -3.72
N GLU A 548 25.61 -10.99 -3.49
CA GLU A 548 24.97 -10.87 -2.17
C GLU A 548 24.44 -12.21 -1.66
N LYS A 549 23.78 -12.98 -2.54
CA LYS A 549 23.31 -14.33 -2.19
C LYS A 549 24.47 -15.25 -1.79
N LEU A 550 25.53 -15.24 -2.58
CA LEU A 550 26.74 -16.05 -2.30
C LEU A 550 27.40 -15.64 -0.99
N HIS A 551 27.45 -14.32 -0.71
CA HIS A 551 27.98 -13.78 0.54
C HIS A 551 27.14 -14.25 1.74
N LYS A 552 25.81 -14.22 1.63
CA LYS A 552 24.89 -14.70 2.68
C LYS A 552 25.04 -16.21 2.93
N ASP A 553 25.19 -17.00 1.86
CA ASP A 553 25.41 -18.44 1.96
C ASP A 553 26.78 -18.75 2.63
N LEU A 554 27.80 -17.95 2.30
CA LEU A 554 29.13 -18.09 2.93
C LEU A 554 29.08 -17.73 4.42
N GLN A 555 28.39 -16.65 4.80
CA GLN A 555 28.20 -16.29 6.20
C GLN A 555 27.49 -17.42 6.98
N LYS A 556 26.44 -17.99 6.39
CA LYS A 556 25.73 -19.13 7.00
C LYS A 556 26.63 -20.32 7.21
N GLN A 557 27.45 -20.69 6.21
CA GLN A 557 28.42 -21.78 6.31
C GLN A 557 29.49 -21.49 7.36
N MET A 558 29.94 -20.24 7.50
CA MET A 558 30.89 -19.85 8.55
C MET A 558 30.26 -20.01 9.93
N ILE A 559 29.03 -19.58 10.14
CA ILE A 559 28.33 -19.76 11.43
C ILE A 559 28.21 -21.26 11.77
N GLU A 560 27.73 -22.07 10.82
CA GLU A 560 27.62 -23.52 11.01
C GLU A 560 28.99 -24.18 11.30
N PHE A 561 30.05 -23.67 10.68
CA PHE A 561 31.42 -24.17 10.95
C PHE A 561 31.89 -23.82 12.37
N TYR A 562 31.65 -22.59 12.83
CA TYR A 562 31.99 -22.17 14.19
C TYR A 562 31.18 -22.95 15.24
N GLU A 563 29.88 -23.15 15.03
CA GLU A 563 29.04 -23.95 15.92
C GLU A 563 29.51 -25.41 15.99
N LYS A 564 29.87 -26.02 14.85
CA LYS A 564 30.45 -27.37 14.82
C LYS A 564 31.81 -27.44 15.52
N LYS A 565 32.65 -26.42 15.31
CA LYS A 565 33.96 -26.32 15.99
C LYS A 565 33.79 -26.23 17.49
N ASP A 566 32.89 -25.36 17.98
CA ASP A 566 32.66 -25.19 19.42
C ASP A 566 32.05 -26.46 20.03
N SER A 567 31.11 -27.11 19.37
CA SER A 567 30.58 -28.41 19.78
C SER A 567 31.66 -29.51 19.82
N MET A 568 32.62 -29.52 18.87
CA MET A 568 33.75 -30.44 18.90
C MET A 568 34.71 -30.15 20.06
N LEU A 569 34.96 -28.87 20.36
CA LEU A 569 35.80 -28.47 21.49
C LEU A 569 35.16 -28.85 22.84
N GLU A 570 33.86 -28.64 22.99
CA GLU A 570 33.10 -29.06 24.17
C GLU A 570 33.13 -30.59 24.36
N LYS A 571 32.91 -31.35 23.28
CA LYS A 571 33.01 -32.82 23.32
C LYS A 571 34.41 -33.30 23.65
N ALA A 572 35.43 -32.62 23.13
CA ALA A 572 36.84 -32.96 23.47
C ALA A 572 37.18 -32.64 24.94
N ALA A 573 36.68 -31.47 25.43
CA ALA A 573 36.85 -31.08 26.83
C ALA A 573 36.10 -32.04 27.80
N ALA A 574 34.88 -32.43 27.47
CA ALA A 574 34.12 -33.41 28.24
C ALA A 574 34.82 -34.78 28.30
N LYS A 575 35.35 -35.26 27.15
CA LYS A 575 36.10 -36.51 27.06
C LYS A 575 37.42 -36.46 27.83
N ALA A 576 38.10 -35.31 27.80
CA ALA A 576 39.31 -35.10 28.58
C ALA A 576 39.02 -35.09 30.11
N ALA A 577 37.91 -34.47 30.52
CA ALA A 577 37.46 -34.46 31.90
C ALA A 577 37.10 -35.87 32.40
N GLU A 578 36.45 -36.70 31.58
CA GLU A 578 36.10 -38.09 31.86
C GLU A 578 37.36 -38.95 32.05
N ILE A 579 38.37 -38.82 31.17
CA ILE A 579 39.64 -39.51 31.27
C ILE A 579 40.38 -39.11 32.54
N VAL A 580 40.40 -37.85 32.92
CA VAL A 580 41.04 -37.37 34.17
C VAL A 580 40.27 -37.88 35.38
N ASP A 581 38.94 -37.97 35.36
CA ASP A 581 38.18 -38.53 36.49
C ASP A 581 38.36 -40.04 36.66
N GLU A 582 38.43 -40.78 35.50
CA GLU A 582 38.83 -42.22 35.57
C GLU A 582 40.23 -42.43 36.13
N ALA A 583 41.21 -41.65 35.64
CA ALA A 583 42.57 -41.72 36.16
C ALA A 583 42.68 -41.38 37.68
N LYS A 584 41.88 -40.37 38.13
CA LYS A 584 41.79 -40.08 39.58
C LYS A 584 41.22 -41.24 40.40
N LYS A 585 40.13 -41.84 39.90
CA LYS A 585 39.52 -43.01 40.60
C LYS A 585 40.43 -44.16 40.68
N GLU A 586 41.21 -44.47 39.62
CA GLU A 586 42.23 -45.54 39.63
C GLU A 586 43.39 -45.21 40.55
N ALA A 587 43.86 -43.96 40.55
CA ALA A 587 44.90 -43.51 41.52
C ALA A 587 44.40 -43.59 42.95
N GLU A 588 43.15 -43.18 43.24
CA GLU A 588 42.60 -43.36 44.61
C GLU A 588 42.43 -44.83 45.01
N GLN A 589 42.15 -45.73 44.07
CA GLN A 589 42.03 -47.14 44.30
C GLN A 589 43.40 -47.71 44.65
N VAL A 590 44.46 -47.40 43.90
CA VAL A 590 45.86 -47.80 44.18
C VAL A 590 46.32 -47.27 45.52
N ILE A 591 45.98 -46.01 45.86
CA ILE A 591 46.30 -45.45 47.19
C ILE A 591 45.57 -46.17 48.32
N ARG A 592 44.32 -46.56 48.13
CA ARG A 592 43.53 -47.37 49.08
C ARG A 592 44.12 -48.72 49.27
N ASP A 593 44.50 -49.38 48.17
CA ASP A 593 45.13 -50.69 48.21
C ASP A 593 46.54 -50.69 48.94
N LEU A 594 47.30 -49.62 48.64
CA LEU A 594 48.56 -49.38 49.36
C LEU A 594 48.38 -49.08 50.84
N ARG A 595 47.33 -48.30 51.20
CA ARG A 595 46.97 -48.03 52.62
C ARG A 595 46.51 -49.31 53.34
N LYS A 596 45.74 -50.17 52.68
CA LYS A 596 45.28 -51.47 53.22
C LYS A 596 46.40 -52.42 53.42
N MET A 597 47.37 -52.52 52.50
CA MET A 597 48.59 -53.32 52.62
C MET A 597 49.48 -52.82 53.76
N ARG A 598 49.53 -51.49 54.03
CA ARG A 598 50.25 -50.91 55.15
C ARG A 598 49.64 -51.24 56.53
N THR A 599 48.29 -51.41 56.57
CA THR A 599 47.56 -51.65 57.81
C THR A 599 47.48 -53.13 58.19
N GLU A 600 47.57 -54.07 57.20
CA GLU A 600 47.38 -55.48 57.37
C GLU A 600 48.75 -56.24 57.60
N LYS A 601 49.93 -55.64 57.25
CA LYS A 601 51.23 -56.21 57.42
C LYS A 601 52.17 -55.21 58.14
N HIS A 602 52.54 -55.47 59.37
CA HIS A 602 53.63 -54.82 60.08
C HIS A 602 55.01 -55.18 59.46
N ALA A 603 55.21 -55.15 58.16
CA ALA A 603 56.43 -55.45 57.46
C ALA A 603 56.60 -54.47 56.28
N GLU A 604 57.87 -54.12 56.01
CA GLU A 604 58.29 -53.25 54.88
C GLU A 604 57.69 -53.69 53.59
N ILE A 605 57.07 -52.70 52.87
CA ILE A 605 56.48 -52.87 51.51
C ILE A 605 57.66 -53.35 50.61
N LYS A 606 57.52 -54.55 50.04
CA LYS A 606 58.56 -55.07 49.14
C LYS A 606 58.55 -54.28 47.82
N GLU A 607 59.72 -54.00 47.30
CA GLU A 607 59.96 -53.14 46.12
C GLU A 607 59.18 -53.59 44.87
N HIS A 608 58.82 -54.87 44.74
CA HIS A 608 58.02 -55.42 43.66
C HIS A 608 56.53 -55.00 43.75
N GLU A 609 55.93 -54.74 44.94
CA GLU A 609 54.53 -54.26 45.12
C GLU A 609 54.41 -52.79 44.75
N LEU A 610 55.45 -52.00 44.97
CA LEU A 610 55.57 -50.63 44.51
C LEU A 610 55.75 -50.56 42.99
N ILE A 611 56.50 -51.49 42.42
CA ILE A 611 56.67 -51.60 40.96
C ILE A 611 55.34 -52.00 40.25
N ASP A 612 54.56 -52.90 40.86
CA ASP A 612 53.25 -53.30 40.31
C ASP A 612 52.18 -52.16 40.46
N ALA A 613 52.17 -51.40 41.54
CA ALA A 613 51.38 -50.24 41.73
C ALA A 613 51.75 -49.14 40.71
N LYS A 614 53.05 -48.94 40.48
CA LYS A 614 53.55 -48.01 39.45
C LYS A 614 53.15 -48.42 38.03
N LYS A 615 53.24 -49.73 37.72
CA LYS A 615 52.82 -50.28 36.43
C LYS A 615 51.31 -50.17 36.22
N ARG A 616 50.47 -50.27 37.27
CA ARG A 616 49.01 -50.03 37.18
C ARG A 616 48.69 -48.55 36.88
N LEU A 617 49.41 -47.63 37.56
CA LEU A 617 49.24 -46.15 37.28
C LEU A 617 49.80 -45.78 35.91
N GLU A 618 50.86 -46.40 35.43
CA GLU A 618 51.38 -46.17 34.05
C GLU A 618 50.46 -46.73 32.99
N LYS A 619 49.72 -47.82 33.26
CA LYS A 619 48.63 -48.29 32.31
C LYS A 619 47.36 -47.49 32.31
N ALA A 620 47.09 -46.72 33.37
CA ALA A 620 45.87 -45.82 33.42
C ALA A 620 46.02 -44.52 32.62
N VAL A 621 47.21 -44.19 32.15
CA VAL A 621 47.44 -43.06 31.26
C VAL A 621 47.11 -43.51 29.82
N PRO A 622 46.08 -42.95 29.16
CA PRO A 622 45.79 -43.31 27.78
C PRO A 622 47.01 -42.99 26.91
N GLU A 623 47.44 -43.94 26.09
CA GLU A 623 48.43 -43.68 25.04
C GLU A 623 47.87 -42.66 24.10
N MET A 624 48.32 -41.40 24.17
CA MET A 624 48.07 -40.40 23.12
C MET A 624 48.74 -40.94 21.85
N THR A 625 47.91 -41.43 20.94
CA THR A 625 48.34 -41.71 19.55
C THR A 625 49.07 -40.50 19.05
N LYS A 626 50.31 -40.52 18.87
CA LYS A 626 51.13 -39.48 18.26
C LYS A 626 50.58 -39.24 16.87
N SER A 627 49.93 -38.13 16.71
CA SER A 627 49.62 -37.53 15.39
C SER A 627 50.87 -37.62 14.53
N ALA A 628 50.75 -38.25 13.39
CA ALA A 628 51.82 -38.45 12.44
C ALA A 628 52.59 -37.13 12.22
N LYS A 629 53.84 -37.10 12.63
CA LYS A 629 54.78 -36.06 12.26
C LYS A 629 54.90 -36.07 10.74
N LEU A 630 54.30 -35.06 10.09
CA LEU A 630 54.64 -34.71 8.73
C LEU A 630 56.15 -34.45 8.72
N THR A 631 56.88 -35.33 8.03
CA THR A 631 58.32 -35.28 7.80
C THR A 631 58.62 -34.01 7.01
N ASN A 632 59.21 -33.03 7.69
CA ASN A 632 59.78 -31.84 7.03
C ASN A 632 60.90 -32.33 6.10
N LYS A 633 60.57 -32.39 4.79
CA LYS A 633 61.62 -32.34 3.78
C LYS A 633 62.18 -30.92 3.84
N LYS A 634 63.48 -30.82 4.20
CA LYS A 634 64.26 -29.59 4.12
C LYS A 634 64.16 -29.07 2.67
N SER A 635 63.31 -28.07 2.40
CA SER A 635 63.32 -27.31 1.16
C SER A 635 64.47 -26.33 1.21
N LYS A 636 65.26 -26.28 0.12
CA LYS A 636 66.23 -25.25 -0.14
C LYS A 636 65.57 -23.88 0.01
N LYS A 637 66.26 -22.92 0.63
CA LYS A 637 65.81 -21.52 0.68
C LYS A 637 65.54 -21.02 -0.74
N GLN A 638 64.29 -20.97 -1.11
CA GLN A 638 63.87 -20.40 -2.36
C GLN A 638 63.43 -18.93 -2.07
N GLN A 639 63.92 -17.99 -2.83
CA GLN A 639 63.52 -16.59 -2.71
C GLN A 639 62.14 -16.43 -3.41
N TYR A 640 61.13 -16.02 -2.64
CA TYR A 640 59.81 -15.68 -3.13
C TYR A 640 59.85 -14.30 -3.78
N LEU A 641 59.20 -14.12 -4.93
CA LEU A 641 59.06 -12.89 -5.63
C LEU A 641 57.60 -12.50 -5.78
N PRO A 642 57.25 -11.18 -5.84
CA PRO A 642 55.85 -10.75 -6.14
C PRO A 642 55.40 -11.29 -7.49
N GLY A 643 54.26 -11.94 -7.56
CA GLY A 643 53.75 -12.60 -8.76
C GLY A 643 53.88 -14.11 -8.81
N ASP A 644 54.63 -14.72 -7.86
CA ASP A 644 54.74 -16.17 -7.79
C ASP A 644 53.46 -16.83 -7.28
N GLU A 645 53.12 -18.00 -7.82
CA GLU A 645 52.05 -18.84 -7.32
C GLU A 645 52.49 -19.71 -6.16
N VAL A 646 51.74 -19.62 -5.08
CA VAL A 646 51.96 -20.40 -3.86
C VAL A 646 50.69 -21.13 -3.42
N ARG A 647 50.88 -22.27 -2.79
CA ARG A 647 49.80 -22.98 -2.07
C ARG A 647 49.86 -22.65 -0.60
N VAL A 648 48.77 -22.03 -0.10
CA VAL A 648 48.67 -21.73 1.33
C VAL A 648 48.26 -22.99 2.08
N LEU A 649 49.16 -23.53 2.87
CA LEU A 649 49.01 -24.84 3.56
C LEU A 649 47.86 -24.81 4.60
N THR A 650 47.59 -23.64 5.18
CA THR A 650 46.52 -23.47 6.16
C THR A 650 45.13 -23.61 5.59
N PHE A 651 44.95 -23.29 4.30
CA PHE A 651 43.65 -23.33 3.63
C PHE A 651 43.59 -24.29 2.45
N ASP A 652 44.71 -24.94 2.14
CA ASP A 652 44.89 -25.85 1.01
C ASP A 652 44.50 -25.20 -0.35
N GLN A 653 44.67 -23.88 -0.49
CA GLN A 653 44.29 -23.10 -1.68
C GLN A 653 45.48 -22.47 -2.37
N ARG A 654 45.37 -22.29 -3.69
CA ARG A 654 46.34 -21.56 -4.50
C ARG A 654 46.11 -20.06 -4.39
N GLY A 655 47.21 -19.32 -4.27
CA GLY A 655 47.20 -17.86 -4.25
C GLY A 655 48.43 -17.29 -4.94
N THR A 656 48.39 -16.04 -5.28
CA THR A 656 49.52 -15.30 -5.89
C THR A 656 50.12 -14.32 -4.88
N LEU A 657 51.44 -14.29 -4.77
CA LEU A 657 52.15 -13.36 -3.90
C LEU A 657 52.01 -11.93 -4.45
N VAL A 658 51.48 -10.99 -3.63
CA VAL A 658 51.30 -9.58 -4.04
C VAL A 658 52.49 -8.75 -3.62
N GLU A 659 52.76 -8.70 -2.32
CA GLU A 659 53.87 -7.93 -1.76
C GLU A 659 54.38 -8.52 -0.46
N LYS A 660 55.60 -8.19 -0.08
CA LYS A 660 56.18 -8.64 1.20
C LYS A 660 55.85 -7.66 2.30
N VAL A 661 55.14 -8.11 3.34
CA VAL A 661 54.65 -7.23 4.43
C VAL A 661 55.67 -7.11 5.55
N SER A 662 56.40 -8.19 5.85
CA SER A 662 57.45 -8.22 6.87
C SER A 662 58.55 -9.24 6.51
N ALA A 663 59.53 -9.43 7.38
CA ALA A 663 60.68 -10.34 7.11
C ALA A 663 60.23 -11.76 6.76
N ASP A 664 59.13 -12.28 7.42
CA ASP A 664 58.63 -13.63 7.31
C ASP A 664 57.18 -13.71 6.85
N GLU A 665 56.55 -12.60 6.43
CA GLU A 665 55.13 -12.56 6.02
C GLU A 665 54.92 -11.91 4.66
N TRP A 666 54.08 -12.55 3.84
CA TRP A 666 53.69 -12.13 2.52
C TRP A 666 52.17 -11.88 2.46
N GLN A 667 51.77 -10.89 1.67
CA GLN A 667 50.37 -10.71 1.29
C GLN A 667 50.10 -11.61 0.09
N VAL A 668 49.21 -12.59 0.29
CA VAL A 668 48.82 -13.56 -0.74
C VAL A 668 47.41 -13.28 -1.18
N GLN A 669 47.19 -13.16 -2.48
CA GLN A 669 45.87 -13.04 -3.08
C GLN A 669 45.34 -14.41 -3.45
N MET A 670 44.25 -14.84 -2.83
CA MET A 670 43.54 -16.07 -3.11
C MET A 670 42.13 -15.70 -3.67
N GLY A 671 41.98 -15.73 -4.98
CA GLY A 671 40.77 -15.21 -5.66
C GLY A 671 40.61 -13.71 -5.42
N ILE A 672 39.49 -13.27 -4.80
CA ILE A 672 39.22 -11.87 -4.44
C ILE A 672 39.76 -11.44 -3.08
N LEU A 673 40.25 -12.41 -2.25
CA LEU A 673 40.72 -12.12 -0.89
C LEU A 673 42.21 -11.93 -0.85
N LYS A 674 42.70 -10.90 -0.16
CA LYS A 674 44.12 -10.66 0.15
C LYS A 674 44.34 -10.97 1.64
N MET A 675 45.24 -11.91 1.92
CA MET A 675 45.56 -12.33 3.29
C MET A 675 47.05 -12.26 3.55
N LYS A 676 47.43 -12.03 4.82
CA LYS A 676 48.81 -12.12 5.28
C LYS A 676 49.12 -13.55 5.67
N VAL A 677 50.14 -14.16 5.08
CA VAL A 677 50.53 -15.56 5.31
C VAL A 677 52.04 -15.62 5.58
N LYS A 678 52.44 -16.45 6.56
CA LYS A 678 53.85 -16.60 6.90
C LYS A 678 54.54 -17.51 5.88
N GLU A 679 55.80 -17.25 5.59
CA GLU A 679 56.60 -18.02 4.61
C GLU A 679 56.63 -19.54 4.91
N LYS A 680 56.56 -19.93 6.18
CA LYS A 680 56.52 -21.34 6.61
C LYS A 680 55.19 -22.06 6.29
N ASP A 681 54.13 -21.31 6.05
CA ASP A 681 52.77 -21.82 5.81
C ASP A 681 52.43 -21.77 4.31
N MET A 682 53.42 -21.59 3.45
CA MET A 682 53.28 -21.53 1.99
C MET A 682 54.20 -22.56 1.30
N GLU A 683 53.71 -23.16 0.23
CA GLU A 683 54.45 -24.05 -0.66
C GLU A 683 54.51 -23.42 -2.04
N TYR A 684 55.70 -23.27 -2.63
CA TYR A 684 55.91 -22.68 -3.95
C TYR A 684 55.40 -23.58 -5.06
N LEU A 685 54.57 -23.06 -5.99
CA LEU A 685 54.01 -23.82 -7.11
C LEU A 685 54.63 -23.45 -8.47
N GLY A 686 55.17 -22.26 -8.64
CA GLY A 686 55.76 -21.77 -9.91
C GLY A 686 55.78 -20.27 -10.07
N SER A 687 56.51 -19.78 -11.08
CA SER A 687 56.49 -18.39 -11.51
C SER A 687 55.71 -18.29 -12.81
N THR A 688 54.74 -17.39 -12.87
CA THR A 688 53.99 -17.15 -14.08
C THR A 688 54.77 -16.18 -14.98
N GLU A 689 55.34 -16.67 -16.07
CA GLU A 689 55.87 -15.76 -17.12
C GLU A 689 54.74 -15.00 -17.77
N LYS A 690 54.82 -13.65 -17.70
CA LYS A 690 53.87 -12.72 -18.26
C LYS A 690 53.89 -12.78 -19.78
N LYS A 691 52.81 -13.31 -20.41
CA LYS A 691 52.36 -12.85 -21.73
C LYS A 691 51.58 -11.59 -21.55
N GLN A 692 52.13 -10.46 -22.03
CA GLN A 692 51.40 -9.19 -22.13
C GLN A 692 50.29 -9.30 -23.16
N GLU A 693 49.04 -9.37 -22.71
CA GLU A 693 47.90 -8.91 -23.47
C GLU A 693 47.38 -7.63 -22.82
N THR A 694 47.62 -6.53 -23.52
CA THR A 694 47.09 -5.23 -23.16
C THR A 694 45.58 -5.18 -23.38
N ARG A 695 44.79 -5.29 -22.33
CA ARG A 695 43.41 -4.78 -22.29
C ARG A 695 43.37 -3.63 -21.29
N PRO A 696 42.72 -2.50 -21.59
CA PRO A 696 42.65 -1.38 -20.66
C PRO A 696 41.86 -1.80 -19.42
N MET A 697 42.54 -1.97 -18.31
CA MET A 697 41.91 -2.10 -17.01
C MET A 697 41.37 -0.71 -16.60
N ALA A 698 40.06 -0.60 -16.48
CA ALA A 698 39.45 0.51 -15.76
C ALA A 698 40.03 0.51 -14.34
N ILE A 699 40.73 1.55 -14.00
CA ILE A 699 41.22 1.80 -12.65
C ILE A 699 39.99 2.16 -11.83
N VAL A 700 39.41 1.17 -11.15
CA VAL A 700 38.52 1.46 -10.02
C VAL A 700 39.45 1.97 -8.91
N LYS A 701 39.52 3.29 -8.77
CA LYS A 701 40.03 3.91 -7.56
C LYS A 701 39.27 3.28 -6.39
N GLY A 702 40.02 2.63 -5.52
CA GLY A 702 39.48 2.23 -4.22
C GLY A 702 38.94 3.49 -3.55
N SER A 703 37.63 3.58 -3.46
CA SER A 703 37.00 4.58 -2.60
C SER A 703 37.35 4.18 -1.18
N ASP A 704 37.98 5.06 -0.45
CA ASP A 704 37.85 5.12 0.99
C ASP A 704 36.33 5.12 1.27
N SER A 705 35.77 3.97 1.57
CA SER A 705 34.36 3.85 1.89
C SER A 705 34.17 4.42 3.27
N HIS A 706 34.05 5.74 3.37
CA HIS A 706 33.40 6.35 4.51
C HIS A 706 31.94 5.87 4.48
N VAL A 707 31.59 5.00 5.38
CA VAL A 707 30.19 4.61 5.61
C VAL A 707 29.46 5.90 5.95
N LYS A 708 28.43 6.25 5.18
CA LYS A 708 27.63 7.44 5.43
C LYS A 708 26.88 7.27 6.74
N LEU A 709 26.68 8.35 7.51
CA LEU A 709 25.90 8.34 8.75
C LEU A 709 24.39 8.13 8.52
N GLU A 710 23.96 8.22 7.26
CA GLU A 710 22.56 8.08 6.86
C GLU A 710 22.43 7.10 5.69
N LEU A 711 21.47 6.18 5.79
CA LEU A 711 21.06 5.26 4.74
C LEU A 711 19.70 5.72 4.20
N ASP A 712 19.64 6.02 2.92
CA ASP A 712 18.38 6.41 2.25
C ASP A 712 17.77 5.19 1.55
N LEU A 713 16.54 4.84 1.94
CA LEU A 713 15.77 3.71 1.41
C LEU A 713 14.53 4.18 0.65
N ARG A 714 14.37 5.48 0.42
CA ARG A 714 13.20 6.00 -0.29
C ARG A 714 13.19 5.46 -1.72
N GLY A 715 12.02 4.99 -2.15
CA GLY A 715 11.84 4.38 -3.46
C GLY A 715 12.27 2.92 -3.58
N GLU A 716 12.83 2.32 -2.52
CA GLU A 716 13.25 0.92 -2.53
C GLU A 716 12.07 -0.03 -2.31
N ARG A 717 12.16 -1.23 -2.89
CA ARG A 717 11.24 -2.31 -2.58
C ARG A 717 11.53 -2.87 -1.19
N TYR A 718 10.49 -3.33 -0.51
CA TYR A 718 10.57 -3.83 0.86
C TYR A 718 11.71 -4.84 1.09
N GLU A 719 11.82 -5.83 0.20
CA GLU A 719 12.84 -6.89 0.32
C GLU A 719 14.26 -6.37 0.08
N ASP A 720 14.43 -5.49 -0.93
CA ASP A 720 15.72 -4.89 -1.25
C ASP A 720 16.18 -3.92 -0.16
N ALA A 721 15.24 -3.17 0.42
CA ALA A 721 15.52 -2.25 1.51
C ALA A 721 15.99 -2.97 2.77
N LEU A 722 15.41 -4.11 3.14
CA LEU A 722 15.86 -4.89 4.29
C LEU A 722 17.27 -5.41 4.12
N LEU A 723 17.64 -5.89 2.94
CA LEU A 723 19.00 -6.33 2.63
C LEU A 723 20.01 -5.17 2.75
N LYS A 724 19.62 -3.96 2.29
CA LYS A 724 20.46 -2.77 2.43
C LYS A 724 20.63 -2.35 3.89
N VAL A 725 19.57 -2.46 4.69
CA VAL A 725 19.64 -2.18 6.13
C VAL A 725 20.57 -3.15 6.83
N GLU A 726 20.45 -4.45 6.55
CA GLU A 726 21.33 -5.49 7.13
C GLU A 726 22.80 -5.16 6.85
N LYS A 727 23.14 -4.94 5.58
CA LYS A 727 24.52 -4.58 5.19
C LYS A 727 25.00 -3.28 5.83
N TYR A 728 24.15 -2.25 5.83
CA TYR A 728 24.51 -0.95 6.37
C TYR A 728 24.74 -0.99 7.89
N ILE A 729 23.94 -1.75 8.62
CA ILE A 729 24.15 -1.95 10.07
C ILE A 729 25.48 -2.65 10.34
N ASP A 730 25.85 -3.66 9.57
CA ASP A 730 27.14 -4.33 9.70
C ASP A 730 28.30 -3.39 9.36
N ASP A 731 28.20 -2.62 8.29
CA ASP A 731 29.21 -1.63 7.88
C ASP A 731 29.36 -0.52 8.95
N ALA A 732 28.23 -0.04 9.52
CA ALA A 732 28.23 0.97 10.56
C ALA A 732 28.83 0.46 11.89
N LEU A 733 28.59 -0.80 12.25
CA LEU A 733 29.20 -1.46 13.41
C LEU A 733 30.70 -1.63 13.21
N LEU A 734 31.14 -2.03 12.01
CA LEU A 734 32.56 -2.13 11.67
C LEU A 734 33.26 -0.76 11.71
N ALA A 735 32.55 0.31 11.31
CA ALA A 735 33.02 1.68 11.42
C ALA A 735 32.93 2.27 12.85
N SER A 736 32.41 1.49 13.82
CA SER A 736 32.25 1.87 15.24
C SER A 736 31.42 3.15 15.44
N TYR A 737 30.37 3.35 14.62
CA TYR A 737 29.46 4.48 14.82
C TYR A 737 28.57 4.26 16.04
N PRO A 738 28.41 5.26 16.93
CA PRO A 738 27.52 5.15 18.09
C PRO A 738 26.05 5.21 17.71
N ARG A 739 25.73 5.87 16.60
CA ARG A 739 24.37 6.00 16.06
C ARG A 739 24.39 6.22 14.54
N VAL A 740 23.32 5.80 13.89
CA VAL A 740 23.08 6.03 12.45
C VAL A 740 21.61 6.33 12.19
N SER A 741 21.30 6.95 11.05
CA SER A 741 19.94 7.30 10.61
C SER A 741 19.56 6.48 9.39
N ILE A 742 18.34 5.93 9.36
CA ILE A 742 17.78 5.19 8.22
C ILE A 742 16.54 5.93 7.74
N ILE A 743 16.61 6.46 6.53
CA ILE A 743 15.56 7.24 5.89
C ILE A 743 14.72 6.29 5.03
N HIS A 744 13.53 5.97 5.48
CA HIS A 744 12.60 5.07 4.79
C HIS A 744 11.38 5.79 4.19
N GLY A 745 11.30 7.11 4.39
CA GLY A 745 10.18 7.92 3.94
C GLY A 745 8.90 7.74 4.78
N LYS A 746 7.88 8.52 4.45
CA LYS A 746 6.57 8.47 5.13
C LYS A 746 5.55 7.57 4.43
N GLY A 747 5.72 7.18 3.17
CA GLY A 747 4.82 6.40 2.32
C GLY A 747 3.77 5.53 3.01
N THR A 748 3.46 4.36 2.50
CA THR A 748 2.50 3.41 3.13
C THR A 748 2.93 2.90 4.51
N GLY A 749 4.15 3.25 4.96
CA GLY A 749 4.74 2.79 6.21
C GLY A 749 5.22 1.34 6.20
N ALA A 750 5.11 0.61 5.09
CA ALA A 750 5.55 -0.78 5.00
C ALA A 750 7.07 -0.91 5.21
N LEU A 751 7.86 -0.05 4.56
CA LEU A 751 9.31 0.01 4.74
C LEU A 751 9.68 0.38 6.18
N ARG A 752 9.05 1.39 6.74
CA ARG A 752 9.25 1.80 8.14
C ARG A 752 9.02 0.65 9.10
N GLN A 753 7.88 -0.03 8.98
CA GLN A 753 7.53 -1.14 9.86
C GLN A 753 8.52 -2.30 9.74
N GLY A 754 8.91 -2.69 8.52
CA GLY A 754 9.88 -3.76 8.31
C GLY A 754 11.27 -3.41 8.83
N VAL A 755 11.75 -2.19 8.56
CA VAL A 755 13.03 -1.70 9.07
C VAL A 755 13.04 -1.70 10.60
N GLN A 756 11.99 -1.20 11.25
CA GLN A 756 11.90 -1.17 12.71
C GLN A 756 11.80 -2.57 13.32
N GLU A 757 11.05 -3.48 12.70
CA GLU A 757 10.95 -4.86 13.16
C GLU A 757 12.30 -5.59 13.06
N TYR A 758 13.02 -5.41 11.95
CA TYR A 758 14.37 -5.94 11.78
C TYR A 758 15.33 -5.40 12.87
N LEU A 759 15.33 -4.07 13.06
CA LEU A 759 16.23 -3.40 13.99
C LEU A 759 15.94 -3.75 15.46
N ARG A 760 14.68 -3.93 15.85
CA ARG A 760 14.31 -4.36 17.23
C ARG A 760 14.85 -5.75 17.56
N ASN A 761 14.93 -6.62 16.57
CA ASN A 761 15.40 -7.99 16.73
C ASN A 761 16.92 -8.11 16.57
N HIS A 762 17.63 -7.04 16.21
CA HIS A 762 19.07 -7.07 15.97
C HIS A 762 19.87 -6.95 17.25
N ARG A 763 20.80 -7.90 17.49
CA ARG A 763 21.56 -8.04 18.77
C ARG A 763 22.43 -6.83 19.14
N ALA A 764 22.93 -6.08 18.16
CA ALA A 764 23.82 -4.95 18.37
C ALA A 764 23.08 -3.62 18.57
N VAL A 765 21.76 -3.58 18.33
CA VAL A 765 20.96 -2.37 18.50
C VAL A 765 20.55 -2.22 19.96
N LYS A 766 20.81 -1.03 20.52
CA LYS A 766 20.45 -0.67 21.89
C LYS A 766 19.07 -0.06 21.94
N LYS A 767 18.80 0.88 21.06
CA LYS A 767 17.53 1.63 21.00
C LYS A 767 17.27 2.12 19.60
N ILE A 768 15.99 2.19 19.22
CA ILE A 768 15.52 2.86 18.02
C ILE A 768 14.54 3.95 18.40
N ARG A 769 14.56 5.09 17.69
CA ARG A 769 13.60 6.18 17.85
C ARG A 769 13.30 6.80 16.50
N PHE A 770 12.23 7.53 16.40
CA PHE A 770 11.98 8.39 15.25
C PHE A 770 12.93 9.58 15.22
N GLY A 771 13.16 10.14 14.05
CA GLY A 771 13.87 11.41 13.91
C GLY A 771 13.11 12.55 14.59
N GLU A 772 13.83 13.53 15.13
CA GLU A 772 13.25 14.76 15.70
C GLU A 772 12.92 15.79 14.61
N ALA A 773 12.27 16.91 15.01
CA ALA A 773 12.05 18.04 14.11
C ALA A 773 13.42 18.57 13.62
N GLY A 774 13.75 18.33 12.36
CA GLY A 774 15.06 18.59 11.74
C GLY A 774 15.86 17.32 11.36
N GLU A 775 15.50 16.15 11.86
CA GLU A 775 16.08 14.83 11.48
C GLU A 775 15.17 14.01 10.54
N GLY A 776 14.12 14.61 9.96
CA GLY A 776 13.19 13.96 9.06
C GLY A 776 11.92 13.35 9.67
N GLY A 777 11.71 13.51 10.99
CA GLY A 777 10.49 13.11 11.71
C GLY A 777 10.20 11.62 11.59
N THR A 778 8.93 11.26 11.35
CA THR A 778 8.46 9.87 11.23
C THR A 778 8.95 9.15 9.97
N GLY A 779 9.59 9.87 9.03
CA GLY A 779 10.20 9.29 7.83
C GLY A 779 11.61 8.72 8.06
N VAL A 780 12.18 8.89 9.26
CA VAL A 780 13.53 8.45 9.61
C VAL A 780 13.50 7.63 10.89
N THR A 781 14.22 6.53 10.90
CA THR A 781 14.49 5.75 12.11
C THR A 781 15.95 5.92 12.51
N VAL A 782 16.18 6.48 13.69
CA VAL A 782 17.51 6.63 14.29
C VAL A 782 17.82 5.39 15.12
N VAL A 783 18.97 4.79 14.87
CA VAL A 783 19.45 3.57 15.50
C VAL A 783 20.63 3.89 16.40
N GLU A 784 20.55 3.52 17.65
CA GLU A 784 21.66 3.60 18.61
C GLU A 784 22.20 2.19 18.87
N PHE A 785 23.50 2.02 18.76
CA PHE A 785 24.17 0.74 18.99
C PHE A 785 24.59 0.57 20.46
N LYS A 786 24.81 -0.68 20.87
CA LYS A 786 25.25 -1.02 22.23
C LYS A 786 26.70 -0.66 22.49
#